data_aee37ded96b5f9bd6471f0927a8eaecf
#
_entry.id   aee37ded96b5f9bd6471f0927a8eaecf
#
_cell.length_a   1.000
_cell.length_b   1.000
_cell.length_c   1.000
_cell.angle_alpha   90.00
_cell.angle_beta   90.00
_cell.angle_gamma   90.00
#
_symmetry.space_group_name_H-M   'P 1'
#
loop_
_entity.id
_entity.type
_entity.pdbx_description
1 polymer ?
#
loop_
_entity_poly.entity_id
_entity_poly.type
_entity_poly.pdbx_seq_one_letter_code
_entity_poly.pdbx_strand_id
1 'polypeptide(L)'
;MSESTVRTPEAVQAETAAEATAEAAAAAAQPLTRKEKKQLKKAQKKEKKIQKKIAKKERKLRWKETKKEDRRKLKEHYKDAPWYIRIPRLALRPMAKISFWVLVAAIVVAIGCAINSVAPFLQLVFAYIHKDDEVTREQIEMLSPYDTEGAARIAAMPTIDPDETWTICIYMVGADLEDYDEIDLSTTTKMQIVNERNARKQAALDQGFNQLETYADDLSKNNLPLPEFLYYPEKPVARSEYVMDETVVASEESGAASADIVEMLTADLSENITIVLQTGGATRWQNTFVNPNKTQRFVISQDKPFEEVANLPLQRATDPDTLSDFLRFCRDDYPADHTMLVLWDHGGGPFGYGLDSIYCGSPMSLKEINTALSNVYTPDPENPAFDVIGFDACLMSSLEVTHALYGFASVYALSEESEPGRGWDYTGFLNKMSADPTMCPAAVAQAVADSYTDYYMKLNINVGEILSVQNVTFAVIDSKKAEELYQAYSELTKHQLKDAAEDISVLAEIGRCSYNSPHVAASSYDIYNLVDLGCYVDLMVDTYPEECSKIKNLLEEAVLYHRENGSLADTQGISVYIPGSISSYRGLDYYLQYVYDICEDPYTRALYFYKMSGCLTDEMLATVKTLTDATPKVLDISEFYSFEKTMPVIENNNFYIPVSEPLQDMTQAYTFQIALFDESHSQIIYYGQDEYVYMDGEGNLCSDFDGQWVFLDGQPLALEMTSKTPSCIEYRSHVLYNGNDAYLLFAYNRDTEEFEIRGVSLFPTNEEEQDNFIVDTKNNIELKPKDTIVPVYPASDFTGMNFEIEGKKITFSASSRIEMKALQNGYYLAMANICDQRGDSYSSKVIGYDISGGKIKLCEINPDFVGTDY
;
A
#
# COMPACT_ATOMS: atom_id res chain seq x y z
N MET A 1 -47.81 23.61 16.37
CA MET A 1 -48.56 23.13 15.18
C MET A 1 -47.83 21.93 14.67
N SER A 2 -48.42 20.77 14.80
CA SER A 2 -47.86 19.43 14.56
C SER A 2 -47.76 19.16 13.06
N GLU A 3 -46.56 18.88 12.55
CA GLU A 3 -46.41 18.27 11.23
C GLU A 3 -46.72 16.78 11.30
N SER A 4 -47.81 16.41 10.67
CA SER A 4 -48.17 15.01 10.45
C SER A 4 -47.36 14.45 9.24
N THR A 5 -46.38 13.61 9.51
CA THR A 5 -45.70 12.78 8.51
C THR A 5 -46.67 11.72 7.97
N VAL A 6 -47.11 11.90 6.73
CA VAL A 6 -47.88 10.88 6.00
C VAL A 6 -46.95 9.71 5.66
N ARG A 7 -47.12 8.57 6.33
CA ARG A 7 -46.44 7.30 6.00
C ARG A 7 -47.11 6.68 4.77
N THR A 8 -46.29 6.22 3.82
CA THR A 8 -46.77 5.50 2.63
C THR A 8 -47.22 4.08 2.99
N PRO A 9 -48.20 3.49 2.27
CA PRO A 9 -48.69 2.15 2.54
C PRO A 9 -47.64 1.03 2.49
N GLU A 10 -46.56 1.25 1.75
CA GLU A 10 -45.40 0.30 1.66
C GLU A 10 -44.55 0.29 2.91
N ALA A 11 -44.42 1.41 3.62
CA ALA A 11 -43.66 1.49 4.88
C ALA A 11 -44.37 0.76 6.00
N VAL A 12 -45.71 0.76 6.02
CA VAL A 12 -46.54 0.06 7.00
C VAL A 12 -46.50 -1.46 6.75
N GLN A 13 -46.44 -1.91 5.49
CA GLN A 13 -46.26 -3.33 5.18
C GLN A 13 -44.87 -3.89 5.49
N ALA A 14 -43.85 -3.06 5.47
CA ALA A 14 -42.50 -3.48 5.85
C ALA A 14 -42.32 -3.62 7.37
N GLU A 15 -42.90 -2.71 8.15
CA GLU A 15 -42.89 -2.81 9.62
C GLU A 15 -43.69 -4.03 10.13
N THR A 16 -44.86 -4.32 9.56
CA THR A 16 -45.66 -5.49 9.94
C THR A 16 -45.04 -6.80 9.54
N ALA A 17 -44.24 -6.83 8.47
CA ALA A 17 -43.46 -8.03 8.08
C ALA A 17 -42.24 -8.25 9.01
N ALA A 18 -41.61 -7.18 9.50
CA ALA A 18 -40.49 -7.28 10.44
C ALA A 18 -40.93 -7.73 11.86
N GLU A 19 -42.06 -7.27 12.34
CA GLU A 19 -42.58 -7.71 13.62
C GLU A 19 -43.07 -9.17 13.59
N ALA A 20 -43.69 -9.63 12.50
CA ALA A 20 -44.09 -11.02 12.32
C ALA A 20 -42.90 -12.00 12.24
N THR A 21 -41.75 -11.53 11.72
CA THR A 21 -40.53 -12.34 11.67
C THR A 21 -39.80 -12.40 13.00
N ALA A 22 -39.87 -11.34 13.83
CA ALA A 22 -39.31 -11.33 15.18
C ALA A 22 -40.08 -12.23 16.17
N GLU A 23 -41.38 -12.26 16.07
CA GLU A 23 -42.22 -13.16 16.90
C GLU A 23 -42.07 -14.65 16.51
N ALA A 24 -41.83 -14.95 15.22
CA ALA A 24 -41.60 -16.32 14.78
C ALA A 24 -40.20 -16.85 15.18
N ALA A 25 -39.24 -15.96 15.37
CA ALA A 25 -37.85 -16.32 15.78
C ALA A 25 -37.78 -16.66 17.30
N ALA A 26 -38.71 -16.15 18.11
CA ALA A 26 -38.71 -16.42 19.55
C ALA A 26 -39.34 -17.77 19.94
N ALA A 27 -39.97 -18.47 19.01
CA ALA A 27 -40.76 -19.69 19.29
C ALA A 27 -40.09 -21.03 18.92
N ALA A 28 -38.87 -21.06 18.37
CA ALA A 28 -38.23 -22.31 17.92
C ALA A 28 -36.73 -22.36 18.24
N ALA A 29 -36.43 -22.81 19.45
CA ALA A 29 -35.07 -23.20 19.84
C ALA A 29 -34.75 -24.64 19.33
N GLN A 30 -34.42 -24.78 18.06
CA GLN A 30 -33.66 -25.92 17.55
C GLN A 30 -32.56 -25.41 16.62
N PRO A 31 -31.34 -25.95 16.68
CA PRO A 31 -30.25 -25.47 15.82
C PRO A 31 -30.58 -25.74 14.34
N LEU A 32 -30.60 -24.68 13.57
CA LEU A 32 -30.85 -24.68 12.13
C LEU A 32 -29.82 -25.56 11.42
N THR A 33 -30.26 -26.40 10.49
CA THR A 33 -29.40 -27.22 9.65
C THR A 33 -28.58 -26.32 8.68
N ARG A 34 -27.40 -26.77 8.24
CA ARG A 34 -26.50 -26.05 7.29
C ARG A 34 -27.26 -25.53 6.05
N LYS A 35 -28.26 -26.25 5.57
CA LYS A 35 -29.10 -25.87 4.42
C LYS A 35 -30.07 -24.69 4.77
N GLU A 36 -30.56 -24.67 5.97
CA GLU A 36 -31.46 -23.60 6.46
C GLU A 36 -30.67 -22.30 6.77
N LYS A 37 -29.43 -22.43 7.30
CA LYS A 37 -28.51 -21.29 7.47
C LYS A 37 -28.15 -20.65 6.11
N LYS A 38 -27.86 -21.48 5.07
CA LYS A 38 -27.57 -20.99 3.70
C LYS A 38 -28.78 -20.28 3.06
N GLN A 39 -30.00 -20.75 3.32
CA GLN A 39 -31.24 -20.10 2.85
C GLN A 39 -31.53 -18.79 3.59
N LEU A 40 -31.22 -18.72 4.89
CA LEU A 40 -31.39 -17.51 5.70
C LEU A 40 -30.37 -16.42 5.26
N LYS A 41 -29.09 -16.80 5.03
CA LYS A 41 -28.07 -15.88 4.46
C LYS A 41 -28.47 -15.36 3.07
N LYS A 42 -29.01 -16.21 2.17
CA LYS A 42 -29.53 -15.76 0.86
C LYS A 42 -30.71 -14.78 1.02
N ALA A 43 -31.58 -14.99 1.99
CA ALA A 43 -32.71 -14.09 2.27
C ALA A 43 -32.23 -12.74 2.83
N GLN A 44 -31.28 -12.73 3.77
CA GLN A 44 -30.69 -11.52 4.35
C GLN A 44 -29.90 -10.71 3.29
N LYS A 45 -29.15 -11.38 2.44
CA LYS A 45 -28.41 -10.71 1.33
C LYS A 45 -29.37 -10.08 0.30
N LYS A 46 -30.51 -10.74 0.03
CA LYS A 46 -31.58 -10.21 -0.83
C LYS A 46 -32.25 -8.98 -0.18
N GLU A 47 -32.41 -9.01 1.12
CA GLU A 47 -33.01 -7.90 1.91
C GLU A 47 -32.07 -6.70 1.97
N LYS A 48 -30.75 -6.88 2.24
CA LYS A 48 -29.74 -5.82 2.17
C LYS A 48 -29.69 -5.16 0.78
N LYS A 49 -29.75 -5.95 -0.32
CA LYS A 49 -29.85 -5.39 -1.68
C LYS A 49 -31.12 -4.58 -1.90
N ILE A 50 -32.25 -5.00 -1.35
CA ILE A 50 -33.51 -4.24 -1.43
C ILE A 50 -33.40 -2.94 -0.63
N GLN A 51 -32.83 -2.97 0.57
CA GLN A 51 -32.59 -1.80 1.41
C GLN A 51 -31.65 -0.79 0.76
N LYS A 52 -30.52 -1.26 0.15
CA LYS A 52 -29.63 -0.38 -0.65
C LYS A 52 -30.35 0.26 -1.84
N LYS A 53 -31.23 -0.48 -2.56
CA LYS A 53 -32.03 0.10 -3.65
C LYS A 53 -33.05 1.15 -3.16
N ILE A 54 -33.64 0.91 -1.98
CA ILE A 54 -34.59 1.87 -1.35
C ILE A 54 -33.82 3.12 -0.93
N ALA A 55 -32.70 3.00 -0.25
CA ALA A 55 -31.86 4.12 0.19
C ALA A 55 -31.36 4.96 -1.02
N LYS A 56 -30.89 4.30 -2.10
CA LYS A 56 -30.52 4.99 -3.35
C LYS A 56 -31.68 5.73 -4.01
N LYS A 57 -32.89 5.16 -3.94
CA LYS A 57 -34.11 5.79 -4.48
C LYS A 57 -34.55 7.01 -3.63
N GLU A 58 -34.43 6.91 -2.32
CA GLU A 58 -34.72 8.00 -1.37
C GLU A 58 -33.71 9.14 -1.49
N ARG A 59 -32.39 8.83 -1.62
CA ARG A 59 -31.34 9.82 -1.86
C ARG A 59 -31.58 10.58 -3.17
N LYS A 60 -32.02 9.88 -4.22
CA LYS A 60 -32.37 10.50 -5.51
C LYS A 60 -33.64 11.38 -5.41
N LEU A 61 -34.61 11.03 -4.56
CA LEU A 61 -35.79 11.85 -4.30
C LEU A 61 -35.45 13.10 -3.49
N ARG A 62 -34.67 12.98 -2.41
CA ARG A 62 -34.20 14.12 -1.59
C ARG A 62 -33.39 15.09 -2.44
N TRP A 63 -32.47 14.59 -3.28
CA TRP A 63 -31.68 15.42 -4.20
C TRP A 63 -32.58 16.19 -5.19
N LYS A 64 -33.64 15.57 -5.73
CA LYS A 64 -34.62 16.25 -6.61
C LYS A 64 -35.41 17.33 -5.87
N GLU A 65 -35.76 17.08 -4.62
CA GLU A 65 -36.50 18.05 -3.79
C GLU A 65 -35.61 19.23 -3.41
N THR A 66 -34.37 19.01 -2.99
CA THR A 66 -33.38 20.06 -2.72
C THR A 66 -33.15 20.91 -3.95
N LYS A 67 -32.94 20.31 -5.11
CA LYS A 67 -32.77 21.05 -6.39
C LYS A 67 -34.01 21.85 -6.81
N LYS A 68 -35.19 21.42 -6.41
CA LYS A 68 -36.46 22.14 -6.65
C LYS A 68 -36.59 23.32 -5.70
N GLU A 69 -36.15 23.17 -4.48
CA GLU A 69 -36.17 24.22 -3.45
C GLU A 69 -35.12 25.31 -3.73
N ASP A 70 -33.90 24.92 -4.13
CA ASP A 70 -32.85 25.84 -4.56
C ASP A 70 -33.28 26.70 -5.77
N ARG A 71 -33.96 26.08 -6.74
CA ARG A 71 -34.56 26.83 -7.86
C ARG A 71 -35.64 27.79 -7.41
N ARG A 72 -36.39 27.49 -6.33
CA ARG A 72 -37.40 28.41 -5.76
C ARG A 72 -36.71 29.55 -5.05
N LYS A 73 -35.68 29.27 -4.21
CA LYS A 73 -34.86 30.29 -3.52
C LYS A 73 -34.15 31.22 -4.50
N LEU A 74 -33.61 30.65 -5.61
CA LEU A 74 -32.98 31.46 -6.65
C LEU A 74 -33.97 32.38 -7.36
N LYS A 75 -35.20 31.92 -7.64
CA LYS A 75 -36.25 32.74 -8.22
C LYS A 75 -36.70 33.87 -7.28
N GLU A 76 -36.77 33.62 -5.98
CA GLU A 76 -37.13 34.64 -4.97
C GLU A 76 -35.99 35.66 -4.81
N HIS A 77 -34.74 35.21 -4.78
CA HIS A 77 -33.56 36.08 -4.67
C HIS A 77 -33.43 37.09 -5.82
N TYR A 78 -33.80 36.71 -7.04
CA TYR A 78 -33.77 37.60 -8.20
C TYR A 78 -35.07 38.33 -8.50
N LYS A 79 -36.07 38.27 -7.60
CA LYS A 79 -37.38 38.89 -7.81
C LYS A 79 -37.32 40.39 -7.92
N ASP A 80 -36.34 41.02 -7.23
CA ASP A 80 -36.17 42.47 -7.16
C ASP A 80 -34.89 42.97 -7.89
N ALA A 81 -34.26 42.12 -8.67
CA ALA A 81 -33.05 42.48 -9.42
C ALA A 81 -33.37 43.42 -10.61
N PRO A 82 -32.46 44.35 -10.94
CA PRO A 82 -32.65 45.29 -12.07
C PRO A 82 -32.93 44.59 -13.41
N TRP A 83 -33.68 45.26 -14.30
CA TRP A 83 -34.21 44.69 -15.55
C TRP A 83 -33.12 44.06 -16.46
N TYR A 84 -31.91 44.56 -16.45
CA TYR A 84 -30.78 44.06 -17.24
C TYR A 84 -30.24 42.72 -16.69
N ILE A 85 -30.57 42.35 -15.45
CA ILE A 85 -30.27 41.03 -14.85
C ILE A 85 -31.44 40.07 -15.09
N ARG A 86 -32.65 40.59 -15.37
CA ARG A 86 -33.88 39.78 -15.65
C ARG A 86 -34.04 39.29 -17.07
N ILE A 87 -33.31 39.81 -18.00
CA ILE A 87 -33.45 39.45 -19.44
C ILE A 87 -32.39 38.38 -19.83
N PRO A 88 -32.70 37.42 -20.67
CA PRO A 88 -33.72 37.34 -21.72
C PRO A 88 -34.49 36.02 -21.76
N ARG A 89 -35.73 35.99 -21.38
CA ARG A 89 -36.56 34.82 -21.62
C ARG A 89 -37.73 35.02 -22.62
N LEU A 90 -37.89 36.16 -23.16
CA LEU A 90 -39.04 36.45 -24.09
C LEU A 90 -38.59 37.31 -25.25
N ALA A 91 -38.63 36.72 -26.43
CA ALA A 91 -38.54 37.33 -27.76
C ALA A 91 -37.23 37.16 -28.53
N LEU A 92 -37.02 35.95 -29.05
CA LEU A 92 -36.33 35.80 -30.34
C LEU A 92 -36.95 34.64 -31.13
N ARG A 93 -37.54 34.97 -32.27
CA ARG A 93 -38.20 34.07 -33.22
C ARG A 93 -37.19 33.17 -33.97
N PRO A 94 -37.62 32.05 -34.65
CA PRO A 94 -36.76 30.91 -34.90
C PRO A 94 -35.56 31.11 -35.83
N MET A 95 -35.46 32.12 -36.63
CA MET A 95 -34.30 32.29 -37.54
C MET A 95 -33.08 32.99 -36.93
N ALA A 96 -33.25 33.75 -35.85
CA ALA A 96 -32.13 34.30 -35.11
C ALA A 96 -31.51 33.31 -34.09
N LYS A 97 -32.20 32.20 -33.83
CA LYS A 97 -31.75 31.20 -32.82
C LYS A 97 -30.51 30.45 -33.26
N ILE A 98 -30.34 30.09 -34.51
CA ILE A 98 -29.20 29.28 -34.97
C ILE A 98 -27.93 30.11 -34.91
N SER A 99 -27.93 31.35 -35.39
CA SER A 99 -26.75 32.23 -35.33
C SER A 99 -26.41 32.64 -33.90
N PHE A 100 -27.44 32.83 -33.03
CA PHE A 100 -27.22 33.11 -31.63
C PHE A 100 -26.61 31.95 -30.87
N TRP A 101 -27.09 30.73 -31.08
CA TRP A 101 -26.54 29.53 -30.42
C TRP A 101 -25.16 29.16 -30.93
N VAL A 102 -24.85 29.40 -32.20
CA VAL A 102 -23.51 29.26 -32.75
C VAL A 102 -22.55 30.30 -32.11
N LEU A 103 -23.01 31.54 -31.95
CA LEU A 103 -22.23 32.58 -31.28
C LEU A 103 -22.06 32.27 -29.79
N VAL A 104 -23.11 31.80 -29.10
CA VAL A 104 -23.02 31.38 -27.69
C VAL A 104 -22.10 30.17 -27.54
N ALA A 105 -22.19 29.18 -28.45
CA ALA A 105 -21.26 28.05 -28.44
C ALA A 105 -19.81 28.48 -28.69
N ALA A 106 -19.57 29.38 -29.62
CA ALA A 106 -18.25 29.94 -29.89
C ALA A 106 -17.71 30.75 -28.70
N ILE A 107 -18.57 31.50 -28.01
CA ILE A 107 -18.20 32.24 -26.79
C ILE A 107 -17.94 31.28 -25.62
N VAL A 108 -18.76 30.24 -25.46
CA VAL A 108 -18.56 29.20 -24.43
C VAL A 108 -17.27 28.44 -24.68
N VAL A 109 -16.98 28.07 -25.94
CA VAL A 109 -15.71 27.44 -26.31
C VAL A 109 -14.55 28.39 -26.09
N ALA A 110 -14.68 29.67 -26.48
CA ALA A 110 -13.65 30.67 -26.26
C ALA A 110 -13.41 30.97 -24.76
N ILE A 111 -14.47 31.00 -23.95
CA ILE A 111 -14.40 31.11 -22.50
C ILE A 111 -13.83 29.83 -21.89
N GLY A 112 -14.22 28.65 -22.36
CA GLY A 112 -13.67 27.37 -21.94
C GLY A 112 -12.18 27.26 -22.27
N CYS A 113 -11.79 27.63 -23.51
CA CYS A 113 -10.36 27.71 -23.89
C CYS A 113 -9.59 28.76 -23.06
N ALA A 114 -10.21 29.90 -22.78
CA ALA A 114 -9.59 30.95 -21.96
C ALA A 114 -9.47 30.50 -20.48
N ILE A 115 -10.48 29.82 -19.95
CA ILE A 115 -10.45 29.25 -18.60
C ILE A 115 -9.40 28.14 -18.53
N ASN A 116 -9.37 27.20 -19.49
CA ASN A 116 -8.34 26.17 -19.54
C ASN A 116 -6.91 26.73 -19.76
N SER A 117 -6.77 27.88 -20.42
CA SER A 117 -5.47 28.53 -20.60
C SER A 117 -5.05 29.38 -19.40
N VAL A 118 -6.00 29.86 -18.60
CA VAL A 118 -5.78 30.80 -17.50
C VAL A 118 -5.88 30.07 -16.14
N ALA A 119 -6.60 28.96 -16.07
CA ALA A 119 -6.71 28.18 -14.82
C ALA A 119 -5.35 27.69 -14.30
N PRO A 120 -4.44 27.12 -15.11
CA PRO A 120 -3.09 26.78 -14.65
C PRO A 120 -2.28 28.01 -14.22
N PHE A 121 -2.45 29.14 -14.94
CA PHE A 121 -1.79 30.39 -14.58
C PHE A 121 -2.37 30.99 -13.30
N LEU A 122 -3.69 30.91 -13.11
CA LEU A 122 -4.34 31.35 -11.88
C LEU A 122 -3.98 30.43 -10.70
N GLN A 123 -3.85 29.15 -10.91
CA GLN A 123 -3.36 28.21 -9.89
C GLN A 123 -1.90 28.53 -9.53
N LEU A 124 -1.04 28.74 -10.52
CA LEU A 124 0.35 29.18 -10.30
C LEU A 124 0.44 30.53 -9.58
N VAL A 125 -0.40 31.49 -9.97
CA VAL A 125 -0.47 32.80 -9.31
C VAL A 125 -1.05 32.65 -7.91
N PHE A 126 -2.04 31.79 -7.69
CA PHE A 126 -2.59 31.49 -6.37
C PHE A 126 -1.55 30.82 -5.48
N ALA A 127 -0.87 29.78 -5.98
CA ALA A 127 0.24 29.13 -5.30
C ALA A 127 1.40 30.11 -5.00
N TYR A 128 1.74 31.00 -5.95
CA TYR A 128 2.77 32.01 -5.75
C TYR A 128 2.37 33.11 -4.74
N ILE A 129 1.09 33.50 -4.72
CA ILE A 129 0.56 34.49 -3.76
C ILE A 129 0.46 33.92 -2.35
N HIS A 130 0.18 32.60 -2.23
CA HIS A 130 0.02 31.90 -0.96
C HIS A 130 1.27 31.12 -0.53
N LYS A 131 2.40 31.26 -1.23
CA LYS A 131 3.65 30.56 -0.90
C LYS A 131 4.17 30.88 0.51
N ASP A 132 3.72 31.97 1.10
CA ASP A 132 4.08 32.39 2.47
C ASP A 132 2.91 32.24 3.46
N ASP A 133 1.77 31.66 3.04
CA ASP A 133 0.67 31.39 3.96
C ASP A 133 0.98 30.13 4.77
N GLU A 134 1.05 30.26 6.07
CA GLU A 134 1.26 29.16 6.99
C GLU A 134 0.11 28.14 6.84
N VAL A 135 0.45 26.88 6.52
CA VAL A 135 -0.54 25.80 6.39
C VAL A 135 -1.23 25.60 7.73
N THR A 136 -2.54 25.69 7.74
CA THR A 136 -3.33 25.62 8.97
C THR A 136 -3.61 24.16 9.35
N ARG A 137 -3.78 23.91 10.67
CA ARG A 137 -4.20 22.60 11.18
C ARG A 137 -5.50 22.11 10.52
N GLU A 138 -6.47 23.00 10.26
CA GLU A 138 -7.73 22.64 9.59
C GLU A 138 -7.51 22.11 8.16
N GLN A 139 -6.52 22.63 7.43
CA GLN A 139 -6.16 22.15 6.10
C GLN A 139 -5.52 20.75 6.16
N ILE A 140 -4.67 20.49 7.14
CA ILE A 140 -4.05 19.18 7.39
C ILE A 140 -5.15 18.16 7.74
N GLU A 141 -6.06 18.52 8.67
CA GLU A 141 -7.15 17.65 9.12
C GLU A 141 -8.14 17.27 8.00
N MET A 142 -8.23 18.09 6.94
CA MET A 142 -9.02 17.76 5.75
C MET A 142 -8.38 16.65 4.91
N LEU A 143 -7.07 16.50 4.92
CA LEU A 143 -6.33 15.46 4.18
C LEU A 143 -6.09 14.21 5.01
N SER A 144 -5.80 14.38 6.29
CA SER A 144 -5.56 13.31 7.26
C SER A 144 -6.21 13.69 8.59
N PRO A 145 -7.39 13.16 8.90
CA PRO A 145 -8.06 13.40 10.17
C PRO A 145 -7.20 12.97 11.37
N TYR A 146 -7.21 13.76 12.44
CA TYR A 146 -6.60 13.32 13.69
C TYR A 146 -7.48 12.26 14.36
N ASP A 147 -6.88 11.18 14.85
CA ASP A 147 -7.56 10.20 15.70
C ASP A 147 -7.86 10.80 17.07
N THR A 148 -9.01 11.43 17.16
CA THR A 148 -9.44 12.13 18.39
C THR A 148 -9.76 11.18 19.54
N GLU A 149 -10.16 9.94 19.24
CA GLU A 149 -10.45 8.91 20.26
C GLU A 149 -9.16 8.33 20.81
N GLY A 150 -8.19 8.01 19.96
CA GLY A 150 -6.86 7.57 20.35
C GLY A 150 -6.11 8.65 21.14
N ALA A 151 -6.12 9.90 20.66
CA ALA A 151 -5.55 11.04 21.38
C ALA A 151 -6.16 11.21 22.78
N ALA A 152 -7.48 11.04 22.92
CA ALA A 152 -8.13 11.10 24.22
C ALA A 152 -7.78 9.92 25.13
N ARG A 153 -7.58 8.72 24.56
CA ARG A 153 -7.08 7.54 25.33
C ARG A 153 -5.68 7.81 25.86
N ILE A 154 -4.77 8.29 25.00
CA ILE A 154 -3.38 8.59 25.39
C ILE A 154 -3.34 9.73 26.43
N ALA A 155 -4.11 10.79 26.23
CA ALA A 155 -4.19 11.91 27.17
C ALA A 155 -4.75 11.53 28.56
N ALA A 156 -5.46 10.40 28.66
CA ALA A 156 -5.93 9.85 29.93
C ALA A 156 -4.91 8.95 30.65
N MET A 157 -3.76 8.62 30.00
CA MET A 157 -2.69 7.85 30.60
C MET A 157 -1.94 8.69 31.65
N PRO A 158 -1.30 8.04 32.65
CA PRO A 158 -0.48 8.74 33.60
C PRO A 158 0.68 9.49 32.91
N THR A 159 0.87 10.75 33.27
CA THR A 159 2.04 11.53 32.87
C THR A 159 3.27 11.10 33.64
N ILE A 160 4.46 11.35 33.11
CA ILE A 160 5.73 11.14 33.80
C ILE A 160 6.10 12.39 34.62
N ASP A 161 7.12 12.26 35.49
CA ASP A 161 7.64 13.41 36.26
C ASP A 161 8.43 14.33 35.29
N PRO A 162 8.20 15.65 35.28
CA PRO A 162 8.90 16.57 34.40
C PRO A 162 10.44 16.61 34.61
N ASP A 163 10.94 16.08 35.71
CA ASP A 163 12.37 16.01 35.97
C ASP A 163 12.99 14.67 35.48
N GLU A 164 12.18 13.71 35.02
CA GLU A 164 12.66 12.46 34.44
C GLU A 164 13.32 12.69 33.06
N THR A 165 14.30 11.85 32.78
CA THR A 165 15.21 11.98 31.65
C THR A 165 14.87 10.98 30.53
N TRP A 166 15.13 11.37 29.30
CA TRP A 166 15.00 10.52 28.11
C TRP A 166 16.33 10.30 27.41
N THR A 167 16.65 9.05 27.11
CA THR A 167 17.68 8.71 26.12
C THR A 167 17.01 8.15 24.86
N ILE A 168 17.23 8.83 23.74
CA ILE A 168 16.76 8.40 22.42
C ILE A 168 17.94 7.77 21.68
N CYS A 169 17.90 6.44 21.53
CA CYS A 169 18.94 5.66 20.87
C CYS A 169 18.54 5.51 19.37
N ILE A 170 19.29 6.13 18.47
CA ILE A 170 19.03 6.07 17.04
C ILE A 170 20.11 5.24 16.36
N TYR A 171 19.70 4.11 15.77
CA TYR A 171 20.55 3.23 15.00
C TYR A 171 20.33 3.49 13.50
N MET A 172 21.20 4.31 12.92
CA MET A 172 21.03 4.83 11.55
C MET A 172 21.92 4.07 10.58
N VAL A 173 21.28 3.31 9.68
CA VAL A 173 21.90 2.63 8.57
C VAL A 173 21.62 3.45 7.30
N GLY A 174 22.58 4.28 6.86
CA GLY A 174 22.36 5.24 5.80
C GLY A 174 22.05 4.63 4.42
N ALA A 175 22.57 3.43 4.17
CA ALA A 175 22.32 2.65 2.96
C ALA A 175 22.47 3.48 1.67
N ASP A 176 21.63 3.25 0.69
CA ASP A 176 21.47 4.04 -0.52
C ASP A 176 20.58 5.27 -0.33
N LEU A 177 19.79 5.34 0.75
CA LEU A 177 19.02 6.53 1.13
C LEU A 177 19.92 7.74 1.40
N GLU A 178 21.14 7.50 1.89
CA GLU A 178 22.14 8.55 2.06
C GLU A 178 22.98 8.74 0.80
N ASP A 179 23.21 7.69 0.00
CA ASP A 179 23.92 7.78 -1.27
C ASP A 179 23.08 8.42 -2.39
N TYR A 180 21.78 8.57 -2.16
CA TYR A 180 20.86 9.11 -3.16
C TYR A 180 21.12 10.61 -3.35
N ASP A 181 21.97 10.93 -4.34
CA ASP A 181 21.97 12.27 -4.89
C ASP A 181 20.62 12.48 -5.59
N GLU A 182 19.90 13.54 -5.32
CA GLU A 182 18.99 14.16 -6.31
C GLU A 182 19.79 14.59 -7.52
N ILE A 183 20.40 13.65 -8.17
CA ILE A 183 21.18 13.90 -9.39
C ILE A 183 20.15 14.14 -10.46
N ASP A 184 20.25 15.31 -11.06
CA ASP A 184 19.64 15.62 -12.35
C ASP A 184 19.86 14.40 -13.28
N LEU A 185 18.82 13.55 -13.38
CA LEU A 185 18.81 12.31 -14.13
C LEU A 185 19.09 12.50 -15.64
N SER A 186 19.19 13.76 -16.07
CA SER A 186 19.47 14.17 -17.44
C SER A 186 20.93 14.03 -17.84
N THR A 187 21.84 13.66 -16.93
CA THR A 187 23.27 13.67 -17.23
C THR A 187 23.94 12.29 -17.13
N THR A 188 24.99 12.12 -17.92
CA THR A 188 25.90 10.96 -18.03
C THR A 188 26.44 10.45 -16.68
N THR A 189 26.32 11.22 -15.63
CA THR A 189 26.90 11.01 -14.30
C THR A 189 26.21 9.83 -13.56
N LYS A 190 24.89 9.62 -13.78
CA LYS A 190 24.16 8.51 -13.14
C LYS A 190 24.61 7.16 -13.69
N MET A 191 24.79 7.06 -15.01
CA MET A 191 25.36 5.84 -15.62
C MET A 191 26.80 5.56 -15.14
N GLN A 192 27.56 6.61 -14.78
CA GLN A 192 28.90 6.40 -14.19
C GLN A 192 28.81 5.85 -12.77
N ILE A 193 27.88 6.34 -11.94
CA ILE A 193 27.66 5.84 -10.58
C ILE A 193 27.12 4.41 -10.59
N VAL A 194 26.13 4.12 -11.44
CA VAL A 194 25.61 2.77 -11.64
C VAL A 194 26.72 1.84 -12.16
N ASN A 195 27.51 2.26 -13.13
CA ASN A 195 28.63 1.48 -13.65
C ASN A 195 29.74 1.29 -12.61
N GLU A 196 30.00 2.29 -11.76
CA GLU A 196 30.94 2.17 -10.64
C GLU A 196 30.41 1.23 -9.55
N ARG A 197 29.13 1.33 -9.21
CA ARG A 197 28.44 0.42 -8.28
C ARG A 197 28.48 -1.01 -8.81
N ASN A 198 28.13 -1.22 -10.08
CA ASN A 198 28.19 -2.54 -10.74
C ASN A 198 29.62 -3.09 -10.85
N ALA A 199 30.60 -2.23 -11.11
CA ALA A 199 32.02 -2.64 -11.14
C ALA A 199 32.50 -3.02 -9.72
N ARG A 200 31.99 -2.40 -8.67
CA ARG A 200 32.31 -2.75 -7.27
C ARG A 200 31.64 -4.05 -6.86
N LYS A 201 30.35 -4.25 -7.22
CA LYS A 201 29.65 -5.54 -7.04
C LYS A 201 30.39 -6.66 -7.79
N GLN A 202 30.75 -6.45 -9.06
CA GLN A 202 31.48 -7.45 -9.85
C GLN A 202 32.87 -7.74 -9.27
N ALA A 203 33.56 -6.74 -8.72
CA ALA A 203 34.86 -6.96 -8.07
C ALA A 203 34.72 -7.74 -6.76
N ALA A 204 33.63 -7.60 -6.03
CA ALA A 204 33.31 -8.41 -4.85
C ALA A 204 32.97 -9.85 -5.25
N LEU A 205 32.17 -10.04 -6.30
CA LEU A 205 31.85 -11.34 -6.89
C LEU A 205 33.12 -12.06 -7.39
N ASP A 206 34.00 -11.35 -8.08
CA ASP A 206 35.27 -11.93 -8.60
C ASP A 206 36.25 -12.32 -7.48
N GLN A 207 36.08 -11.79 -6.26
CA GLN A 207 36.96 -12.09 -5.12
C GLN A 207 36.56 -13.31 -4.29
N GLY A 208 35.39 -13.90 -4.47
CA GLY A 208 35.03 -15.08 -3.68
C GLY A 208 33.65 -15.70 -3.97
N PHE A 209 32.80 -15.03 -4.71
CA PHE A 209 31.42 -15.46 -4.93
C PHE A 209 31.26 -16.57 -5.99
N ASN A 210 32.16 -16.71 -6.96
CA ASN A 210 32.08 -17.77 -7.98
C ASN A 210 32.11 -19.21 -7.45
N GLN A 211 32.49 -19.41 -6.18
CA GLN A 211 32.38 -20.71 -5.52
C GLN A 211 31.05 -20.89 -4.76
N LEU A 212 30.29 -19.85 -4.57
CA LEU A 212 29.12 -19.80 -3.69
C LEU A 212 27.82 -20.23 -4.37
N GLU A 213 27.60 -19.87 -5.65
CA GLU A 213 26.44 -20.35 -6.42
C GLU A 213 26.35 -21.87 -6.46
N THR A 214 27.48 -22.55 -6.68
CA THR A 214 27.52 -24.01 -6.71
C THR A 214 27.25 -24.61 -5.34
N TYR A 215 27.69 -23.95 -4.28
CA TYR A 215 27.52 -24.42 -2.92
C TYR A 215 26.15 -24.09 -2.33
N ALA A 216 25.59 -22.89 -2.63
CA ALA A 216 24.24 -22.51 -2.29
C ALA A 216 23.19 -23.44 -2.96
N ASP A 217 23.41 -23.78 -4.23
CA ASP A 217 22.60 -24.75 -4.97
C ASP A 217 22.64 -26.14 -4.35
N ASP A 218 23.80 -26.57 -3.83
CA ASP A 218 23.96 -27.87 -3.18
C ASP A 218 23.35 -27.90 -1.77
N LEU A 219 23.38 -26.80 -1.03
CA LEU A 219 22.76 -26.69 0.29
C LEU A 219 21.23 -26.58 0.18
N SER A 220 20.75 -25.80 -0.78
CA SER A 220 19.31 -25.69 -1.09
C SER A 220 18.71 -27.05 -1.49
N LYS A 221 19.38 -27.81 -2.34
CA LYS A 221 18.96 -29.16 -2.74
C LYS A 221 18.93 -30.16 -1.58
N ASN A 222 19.67 -29.90 -0.51
CA ASN A 222 19.77 -30.79 0.65
C ASN A 222 19.01 -30.28 1.88
N ASN A 223 18.21 -29.22 1.73
CA ASN A 223 17.47 -28.57 2.82
C ASN A 223 18.37 -28.16 4.03
N LEU A 224 19.59 -27.79 3.76
CA LEU A 224 20.51 -27.33 4.79
C LEU A 224 20.48 -25.79 4.84
N PRO A 225 20.44 -25.17 6.02
CA PRO A 225 20.56 -23.72 6.13
C PRO A 225 21.89 -23.28 5.54
N LEU A 226 21.87 -22.20 4.74
CA LEU A 226 23.08 -21.58 4.24
C LEU A 226 23.90 -21.06 5.41
N PRO A 227 25.22 -21.35 5.49
CA PRO A 227 26.05 -20.77 6.51
C PRO A 227 26.09 -19.23 6.40
N GLU A 228 25.97 -18.55 7.53
CA GLU A 228 25.94 -17.08 7.64
C GLU A 228 27.06 -16.38 6.82
N PHE A 229 28.28 -16.95 6.80
CA PHE A 229 29.40 -16.39 6.06
C PHE A 229 29.23 -16.39 4.53
N LEU A 230 28.26 -17.08 3.99
CA LEU A 230 28.00 -17.15 2.55
C LEU A 230 27.22 -15.94 2.02
N TYR A 231 26.53 -15.22 2.87
CA TYR A 231 25.74 -14.04 2.49
C TYR A 231 26.53 -12.74 2.53
N TYR A 232 27.73 -12.73 3.14
CA TYR A 232 28.45 -11.50 3.42
C TYR A 232 29.92 -11.60 3.04
N PRO A 233 30.41 -10.68 2.20
CA PRO A 233 31.84 -10.60 1.98
C PRO A 233 32.54 -10.26 3.29
N GLU A 234 33.59 -11.05 3.66
CA GLU A 234 34.43 -10.77 4.83
C GLU A 234 35.11 -9.39 4.82
N LYS A 235 35.06 -8.71 3.66
CA LYS A 235 35.67 -7.40 3.47
C LYS A 235 34.67 -6.43 2.85
N PRO A 236 34.61 -5.21 3.37
CA PRO A 236 33.78 -4.15 2.80
C PRO A 236 34.19 -3.85 1.36
N VAL A 237 33.19 -3.49 0.55
CA VAL A 237 33.41 -3.04 -0.84
C VAL A 237 34.36 -1.84 -0.87
N ALA A 238 35.25 -1.76 -1.87
CA ALA A 238 36.17 -0.64 -2.00
C ALA A 238 35.42 0.69 -2.15
N ARG A 239 35.89 1.71 -1.44
CA ARG A 239 35.24 3.02 -1.31
C ARG A 239 36.09 4.13 -1.92
N SER A 240 35.42 5.25 -2.26
CA SER A 240 36.11 6.50 -2.57
C SER A 240 36.91 6.99 -1.35
N GLU A 241 38.06 7.62 -1.61
CA GLU A 241 38.81 8.29 -0.53
C GLU A 241 37.92 9.34 0.10
N TYR A 242 37.67 9.21 1.39
CA TYR A 242 36.98 10.21 2.18
C TYR A 242 37.95 11.35 2.49
N VAL A 243 37.58 12.53 2.02
CA VAL A 243 38.30 13.78 2.37
C VAL A 243 37.35 14.64 3.18
N MET A 244 37.67 14.85 4.44
CA MET A 244 36.89 15.70 5.31
C MET A 244 36.99 17.16 4.82
N ASP A 245 35.87 17.73 4.39
CA ASP A 245 35.81 19.16 4.02
C ASP A 245 35.02 19.91 5.10
N GLU A 246 35.74 20.57 5.97
CA GLU A 246 35.17 21.35 7.09
C GLU A 246 34.32 22.55 6.64
N THR A 247 34.23 22.81 5.35
CA THR A 247 33.47 23.96 4.81
C THR A 247 32.07 23.57 4.30
N VAL A 248 31.79 22.28 4.09
CA VAL A 248 30.50 21.79 3.63
C VAL A 248 29.70 21.28 4.84
N VAL A 249 28.59 21.91 5.09
CA VAL A 249 27.64 21.49 6.12
C VAL A 249 26.47 20.81 5.42
N ALA A 250 25.94 19.74 6.00
CA ALA A 250 24.72 19.12 5.55
C ALA A 250 23.54 20.13 5.54
N SER A 251 22.58 19.92 4.66
CA SER A 251 21.38 20.73 4.54
C SER A 251 20.16 19.83 4.35
N GLU A 252 18.97 20.38 4.42
CA GLU A 252 17.72 19.66 4.12
C GLU A 252 17.66 19.11 2.68
N GLU A 253 18.56 19.54 1.79
CA GLU A 253 18.72 19.03 0.43
C GLU A 253 19.76 17.90 0.33
N SER A 254 20.36 17.48 1.46
CA SER A 254 21.32 16.37 1.54
C SER A 254 20.58 15.01 1.44
N GLY A 255 21.35 13.91 1.47
CA GLY A 255 20.78 12.58 1.58
C GLY A 255 19.89 12.42 2.83
N ALA A 256 18.95 11.48 2.81
CA ALA A 256 17.91 11.39 3.84
C ALA A 256 18.48 11.31 5.27
N ALA A 257 19.47 10.43 5.51
CA ALA A 257 20.08 10.32 6.82
C ALA A 257 20.82 11.60 7.27
N SER A 258 21.50 12.29 6.34
CA SER A 258 22.14 13.59 6.62
C SER A 258 21.11 14.67 6.92
N ALA A 259 19.97 14.68 6.23
CA ALA A 259 18.89 15.64 6.48
C ALA A 259 18.28 15.44 7.88
N ASP A 260 18.00 14.20 8.27
CA ASP A 260 17.46 13.89 9.61
C ASP A 260 18.44 14.23 10.73
N ILE A 261 19.75 14.02 10.52
CA ILE A 261 20.75 14.52 11.49
C ILE A 261 20.66 16.03 11.63
N VAL A 262 20.50 16.79 10.52
CA VAL A 262 20.30 18.25 10.56
C VAL A 262 19.03 18.62 11.31
N GLU A 263 17.93 17.87 11.12
CA GLU A 263 16.68 18.08 11.87
C GLU A 263 16.87 17.87 13.37
N MET A 264 17.60 16.81 13.79
CA MET A 264 17.96 16.59 15.20
C MET A 264 18.78 17.75 15.76
N LEU A 265 19.72 18.27 14.97
CA LEU A 265 20.57 19.41 15.37
C LEU A 265 19.80 20.74 15.40
N THR A 266 18.71 20.85 14.67
CA THR A 266 17.87 22.05 14.60
C THR A 266 16.83 22.08 15.72
N ALA A 267 16.52 20.93 16.31
CA ALA A 267 15.58 20.83 17.43
C ALA A 267 16.06 21.60 18.66
N ASP A 268 15.14 22.28 19.35
CA ASP A 268 15.41 23.00 20.60
C ASP A 268 15.26 22.04 21.79
N LEU A 269 16.30 21.22 22.01
CA LEU A 269 16.30 20.16 23.03
C LEU A 269 16.29 20.74 24.44
N SER A 270 15.40 20.20 25.29
CA SER A 270 15.46 20.45 26.75
C SER A 270 16.63 19.70 27.39
N GLU A 271 16.99 20.10 28.63
CA GLU A 271 18.07 19.46 29.40
C GLU A 271 17.81 17.98 29.73
N ASN A 272 16.55 17.54 29.60
CA ASN A 272 16.11 16.18 29.94
C ASN A 272 16.28 15.19 28.77
N ILE A 273 16.58 15.65 27.55
CA ILE A 273 16.65 14.82 26.37
C ILE A 273 18.10 14.67 25.90
N THR A 274 18.52 13.42 25.74
CA THR A 274 19.79 13.04 25.13
C THR A 274 19.55 12.11 23.95
N ILE A 275 20.08 12.45 22.79
CA ILE A 275 20.09 11.58 21.62
C ILE A 275 21.46 10.91 21.51
N VAL A 276 21.48 9.60 21.37
CA VAL A 276 22.66 8.79 21.07
C VAL A 276 22.49 8.19 19.69
N LEU A 277 23.29 8.64 18.74
CA LEU A 277 23.20 8.26 17.33
C LEU A 277 24.38 7.36 16.97
N GLN A 278 24.14 6.22 16.34
CA GLN A 278 25.17 5.47 15.60
C GLN A 278 24.93 5.56 14.11
N THR A 279 25.99 5.77 13.33
CA THR A 279 25.95 5.86 11.88
C THR A 279 26.78 4.77 11.21
N GLY A 280 26.29 4.24 10.06
CA GLY A 280 26.95 3.22 9.25
C GLY A 280 26.19 2.93 7.97
N GLY A 281 26.58 1.90 7.22
CA GLY A 281 25.80 1.31 6.13
C GLY A 281 25.88 2.00 4.76
N ALA A 282 26.16 3.31 4.70
CA ALA A 282 26.26 4.04 3.44
C ALA A 282 27.68 4.07 2.88
N THR A 283 27.84 3.94 1.58
CA THR A 283 29.17 4.01 0.91
C THR A 283 29.67 5.44 0.83
N ARG A 284 28.78 6.40 0.93
CA ARG A 284 29.03 7.85 0.92
C ARG A 284 28.04 8.55 1.85
N TRP A 285 28.47 9.62 2.49
CA TRP A 285 27.60 10.50 3.27
C TRP A 285 27.60 11.91 2.68
N GLN A 286 26.43 12.52 2.62
CA GLN A 286 26.26 13.88 2.06
C GLN A 286 26.42 14.96 3.13
N ASN A 287 27.32 14.72 4.06
CA ASN A 287 27.71 15.64 5.11
C ASN A 287 29.21 15.55 5.35
N THR A 288 29.76 16.43 6.19
CA THR A 288 31.19 16.53 6.44
C THR A 288 31.64 15.89 7.76
N PHE A 289 30.69 15.34 8.53
CA PHE A 289 31.01 14.86 9.89
C PHE A 289 30.90 13.34 9.99
N VAL A 290 30.21 12.63 9.11
CA VAL A 290 30.16 11.17 9.10
C VAL A 290 31.20 10.62 8.11
N ASN A 291 32.05 9.72 8.61
CA ASN A 291 33.07 9.05 7.80
C ASN A 291 32.55 7.68 7.33
N PRO A 292 32.35 7.43 6.04
CA PRO A 292 31.85 6.15 5.50
C PRO A 292 32.79 4.95 5.76
N ASN A 293 34.02 5.22 6.21
CA ASN A 293 35.01 4.19 6.54
C ASN A 293 35.02 3.79 8.02
N LYS A 294 34.05 4.28 8.78
CA LYS A 294 33.95 4.09 10.23
C LYS A 294 32.52 3.79 10.64
N THR A 295 32.38 3.14 11.77
CA THR A 295 31.17 3.16 12.58
C THR A 295 31.38 4.22 13.64
N GLN A 296 30.57 5.26 13.62
CA GLN A 296 30.71 6.40 14.56
C GLN A 296 29.48 6.51 15.43
N ARG A 297 29.72 7.03 16.67
CA ARG A 297 28.65 7.36 17.60
C ARG A 297 28.73 8.82 17.98
N PHE A 298 27.59 9.47 17.96
CA PHE A 298 27.44 10.88 18.30
C PHE A 298 26.44 11.03 19.43
N VAL A 299 26.60 12.09 20.18
CA VAL A 299 25.64 12.53 21.21
C VAL A 299 25.17 13.93 20.86
N ILE A 300 23.87 14.13 20.94
CA ILE A 300 23.20 15.40 20.77
C ILE A 300 22.38 15.69 22.01
N SER A 301 22.66 16.78 22.69
CA SER A 301 21.92 17.26 23.84
C SER A 301 22.07 18.78 23.96
N GLN A 302 21.33 19.41 24.85
CA GLN A 302 21.43 20.84 25.07
C GLN A 302 22.86 21.31 25.39
N ASP A 303 23.58 20.56 26.27
CA ASP A 303 24.97 20.88 26.67
C ASP A 303 26.00 20.45 25.61
N LYS A 304 25.68 19.46 24.82
CA LYS A 304 26.51 18.87 23.76
C LYS A 304 25.73 18.86 22.44
N PRO A 305 25.71 19.98 21.71
CA PRO A 305 24.91 20.10 20.51
C PRO A 305 25.25 19.05 19.44
N PHE A 306 26.52 18.62 19.36
CA PHE A 306 26.96 17.52 18.51
C PHE A 306 28.38 17.09 18.90
N GLU A 307 28.52 15.92 19.53
CA GLU A 307 29.80 15.41 19.96
C GLU A 307 30.02 13.99 19.44
N GLU A 308 31.13 13.76 18.70
CA GLU A 308 31.58 12.42 18.38
C GLU A 308 32.15 11.74 19.65
N VAL A 309 31.48 10.69 20.13
CA VAL A 309 31.85 10.00 21.37
C VAL A 309 32.50 8.65 21.12
N ALA A 310 32.39 8.07 19.94
CA ALA A 310 33.10 6.88 19.52
C ALA A 310 33.40 6.88 18.01
N ASN A 311 34.61 6.41 17.67
CA ASN A 311 35.09 6.26 16.32
C ASN A 311 35.67 4.84 16.17
N LEU A 312 34.83 3.92 15.74
CA LEU A 312 35.12 2.49 15.68
C LEU A 312 35.65 2.07 14.31
N PRO A 313 36.36 0.95 14.21
CA PRO A 313 36.54 0.29 12.92
C PRO A 313 35.17 0.10 12.27
N LEU A 314 35.14 0.12 10.94
CA LEU A 314 33.92 -0.12 10.22
C LEU A 314 33.33 -1.50 10.56
N GLN A 315 32.07 -1.52 10.90
CA GLN A 315 31.27 -2.71 11.19
C GLN A 315 30.14 -2.80 10.18
N ARG A 316 29.65 -4.02 9.89
CA ARG A 316 28.42 -4.19 9.14
C ARG A 316 27.24 -3.68 9.98
N ALA A 317 26.52 -2.74 9.44
CA ALA A 317 25.41 -2.11 10.17
C ALA A 317 24.20 -3.05 10.32
N THR A 318 24.00 -4.01 9.42
CA THR A 318 22.96 -5.05 9.52
C THR A 318 23.43 -6.33 10.25
N ASP A 319 24.45 -6.23 11.09
CA ASP A 319 24.93 -7.34 11.92
C ASP A 319 24.32 -7.23 13.34
N PRO A 320 23.66 -8.31 13.83
CA PRO A 320 23.06 -8.28 15.18
C PRO A 320 24.07 -8.00 16.31
N ASP A 321 25.35 -8.37 16.15
CA ASP A 321 26.38 -8.04 17.12
C ASP A 321 26.72 -6.55 17.13
N THR A 322 26.68 -5.88 15.97
CA THR A 322 26.87 -4.43 15.84
C THR A 322 25.74 -3.65 16.53
N LEU A 323 24.50 -4.08 16.33
CA LEU A 323 23.36 -3.51 17.03
C LEU A 323 23.44 -3.78 18.53
N SER A 324 23.77 -5.01 18.94
CA SER A 324 23.97 -5.35 20.35
C SER A 324 25.04 -4.49 21.04
N ASP A 325 26.13 -4.20 20.33
CA ASP A 325 27.21 -3.35 20.87
C ASP A 325 26.77 -1.89 21.05
N PHE A 326 25.97 -1.39 20.10
CA PHE A 326 25.36 -0.06 20.25
C PHE A 326 24.38 0.00 21.40
N LEU A 327 23.52 -1.00 21.54
CA LEU A 327 22.54 -1.05 22.63
C LEU A 327 23.22 -1.12 24.01
N ARG A 328 24.33 -1.90 24.16
CA ARG A 328 25.12 -1.92 25.37
C ARG A 328 25.72 -0.55 25.68
N PHE A 329 26.26 0.12 24.69
CA PHE A 329 26.80 1.47 24.84
C PHE A 329 25.73 2.46 25.31
N CYS A 330 24.53 2.45 24.71
CA CYS A 330 23.45 3.30 25.18
C CYS A 330 23.07 3.01 26.63
N ARG A 331 22.88 1.73 26.97
CA ARG A 331 22.49 1.30 28.31
C ARG A 331 23.52 1.67 29.36
N ASP A 332 24.81 1.46 29.07
CA ASP A 332 25.89 1.55 30.07
C ASP A 332 26.42 2.98 30.25
N ASP A 333 26.48 3.77 29.16
CA ASP A 333 27.07 5.10 29.16
C ASP A 333 26.03 6.23 29.19
N TYR A 334 24.78 5.98 28.79
CA TYR A 334 23.69 6.97 28.72
C TYR A 334 22.37 6.44 29.32
N PRO A 335 22.41 5.95 30.56
CA PRO A 335 21.20 5.52 31.26
C PRO A 335 20.28 6.72 31.52
N ALA A 336 18.98 6.51 31.37
CA ALA A 336 17.94 7.50 31.64
C ALA A 336 16.75 6.82 32.33
N ASP A 337 15.79 7.63 32.82
CA ASP A 337 14.56 7.13 33.41
C ASP A 337 13.67 6.50 32.34
N HIS A 338 13.70 7.04 31.09
CA HIS A 338 12.98 6.58 29.93
C HIS A 338 13.91 6.38 28.75
N THR A 339 13.62 5.38 27.92
CA THR A 339 14.45 5.04 26.76
C THR A 339 13.59 4.78 25.51
N MET A 340 13.96 5.44 24.42
CA MET A 340 13.40 5.19 23.08
C MET A 340 14.49 4.63 22.17
N LEU A 341 14.17 3.56 21.45
CA LEU A 341 15.00 3.03 20.37
C LEU A 341 14.34 3.37 19.02
N VAL A 342 15.11 3.94 18.11
CA VAL A 342 14.70 4.15 16.72
C VAL A 342 15.65 3.40 15.79
N LEU A 343 15.09 2.56 14.95
CA LEU A 343 15.80 1.86 13.89
C LEU A 343 15.50 2.57 12.58
N TRP A 344 16.51 3.16 11.94
CA TRP A 344 16.39 4.04 10.79
C TRP A 344 17.02 3.44 9.55
N ASP A 345 16.23 3.06 8.53
CA ASP A 345 16.66 2.64 7.18
C ASP A 345 15.41 2.19 6.37
N HIS A 346 15.62 1.29 5.41
CA HIS A 346 14.57 0.52 4.76
C HIS A 346 13.92 -0.49 5.71
N GLY A 347 12.66 -0.79 5.48
CA GLY A 347 11.90 -1.81 6.18
C GLY A 347 11.15 -2.71 5.22
N GLY A 348 11.00 -3.97 5.59
CA GLY A 348 10.27 -4.99 4.83
C GLY A 348 9.23 -5.72 5.68
N GLY A 349 8.79 -5.12 6.79
CA GLY A 349 7.85 -5.76 7.70
C GLY A 349 8.40 -7.09 8.22
N PRO A 350 7.68 -8.22 8.02
CA PRO A 350 8.15 -9.54 8.46
C PRO A 350 9.48 -9.97 7.82
N PHE A 351 9.85 -9.39 6.68
CA PHE A 351 11.06 -9.74 5.96
C PHE A 351 12.33 -9.08 6.50
N GLY A 352 12.20 -8.19 7.49
CA GLY A 352 13.32 -7.62 8.23
C GLY A 352 13.53 -6.13 8.01
N TYR A 353 14.74 -5.65 8.37
CA TYR A 353 15.10 -4.25 8.46
C TYR A 353 16.53 -4.02 7.97
N GLY A 354 16.76 -2.89 7.36
CA GLY A 354 18.07 -2.35 7.05
C GLY A 354 18.68 -2.90 5.77
N LEU A 355 19.45 -2.06 5.07
CA LEU A 355 20.23 -2.43 3.89
C LEU A 355 21.63 -1.84 4.02
N ASP A 356 22.65 -2.63 4.38
CA ASP A 356 24.03 -2.13 4.41
C ASP A 356 24.62 -2.13 3.00
N SER A 357 24.64 -0.98 2.32
CA SER A 357 25.19 -0.82 0.96
C SER A 357 26.66 -1.17 0.86
N ILE A 358 27.40 -1.11 1.97
CA ILE A 358 28.82 -1.46 2.04
C ILE A 358 29.02 -2.97 1.97
N TYR A 359 28.07 -3.73 2.51
CA TYR A 359 28.09 -5.18 2.63
C TYR A 359 27.01 -5.86 1.76
N CYS A 360 26.74 -5.33 0.58
CA CYS A 360 25.86 -5.88 -0.45
C CYS A 360 24.36 -5.91 -0.11
N GLY A 361 23.91 -5.05 0.81
CA GLY A 361 22.47 -4.80 1.03
C GLY A 361 21.70 -5.92 1.71
N SER A 362 22.35 -6.80 2.46
CA SER A 362 21.62 -7.83 3.21
C SER A 362 20.87 -7.22 4.40
N PRO A 363 19.58 -7.53 4.57
CA PRO A 363 18.82 -7.06 5.71
C PRO A 363 19.18 -7.80 7.00
N MET A 364 18.75 -7.24 8.13
CA MET A 364 18.66 -7.91 9.41
C MET A 364 17.28 -8.52 9.56
N SER A 365 17.16 -9.84 9.65
CA SER A 365 15.90 -10.53 9.88
C SER A 365 15.29 -10.19 11.24
N LEU A 366 13.98 -10.43 11.41
CA LEU A 366 13.31 -10.27 12.72
C LEU A 366 13.98 -11.08 13.82
N LYS A 367 14.46 -12.30 13.50
CA LYS A 367 15.21 -13.15 14.42
C LYS A 367 16.53 -12.53 14.84
N GLU A 368 17.25 -11.89 13.92
CA GLU A 368 18.52 -11.21 14.20
C GLU A 368 18.29 -9.95 15.03
N ILE A 369 17.22 -9.17 14.76
CA ILE A 369 16.81 -8.03 15.60
C ILE A 369 16.49 -8.51 17.01
N ASN A 370 15.66 -9.55 17.17
CA ASN A 370 15.35 -10.14 18.47
C ASN A 370 16.60 -10.65 19.17
N THR A 371 17.52 -11.28 18.43
CA THR A 371 18.81 -11.75 18.95
C THR A 371 19.67 -10.58 19.45
N ALA A 372 19.74 -9.49 18.69
CA ALA A 372 20.48 -8.31 19.08
C ALA A 372 19.95 -7.70 20.39
N LEU A 373 18.65 -7.61 20.52
CA LEU A 373 17.98 -7.15 21.74
C LEU A 373 18.21 -8.13 22.91
N SER A 374 18.01 -9.44 22.68
CA SER A 374 18.19 -10.49 23.68
C SER A 374 19.62 -10.61 24.19
N ASN A 375 20.63 -10.27 23.39
CA ASN A 375 22.04 -10.22 23.79
C ASN A 375 22.32 -9.14 24.83
N VAL A 376 21.44 -8.17 25.01
CA VAL A 376 21.62 -7.01 25.88
C VAL A 376 20.59 -6.94 26.99
N TYR A 377 19.36 -7.34 26.71
CA TYR A 377 18.22 -7.27 27.60
C TYR A 377 17.52 -8.62 27.69
N THR A 378 16.89 -8.88 28.83
CA THR A 378 15.97 -10.01 28.96
C THR A 378 14.58 -9.52 28.65
N PRO A 379 13.85 -10.13 27.71
CA PRO A 379 12.47 -9.71 27.43
C PRO A 379 11.61 -9.87 28.70
N ASP A 380 10.98 -8.80 29.10
CA ASP A 380 10.09 -8.74 30.27
C ASP A 380 8.89 -7.83 29.93
N PRO A 381 7.72 -8.38 29.63
CA PRO A 381 6.55 -7.57 29.29
C PRO A 381 6.07 -6.65 30.41
N GLU A 382 6.40 -6.97 31.67
CA GLU A 382 5.98 -6.13 32.79
C GLU A 382 6.95 -4.96 33.04
N ASN A 383 8.24 -5.12 32.66
CA ASN A 383 9.27 -4.10 32.81
C ASN A 383 10.19 -4.15 31.58
N PRO A 384 9.69 -3.75 30.39
CA PRO A 384 10.48 -3.80 29.17
C PRO A 384 11.65 -2.82 29.22
N ALA A 385 12.69 -3.11 28.43
CA ALA A 385 13.91 -2.30 28.40
C ALA A 385 13.71 -0.92 27.76
N PHE A 386 12.71 -0.80 26.90
CA PHE A 386 12.38 0.45 26.20
C PHE A 386 10.96 0.86 26.50
N ASP A 387 10.76 2.15 26.69
CA ASP A 387 9.43 2.75 26.74
C ASP A 387 8.82 2.76 25.35
N VAL A 388 9.62 3.10 24.33
CA VAL A 388 9.20 3.12 22.92
C VAL A 388 10.25 2.43 22.05
N ILE A 389 9.83 1.52 21.17
CA ILE A 389 10.61 1.10 20.00
C ILE A 389 9.90 1.63 18.76
N GLY A 390 10.63 2.38 17.94
CA GLY A 390 10.16 2.89 16.67
C GLY A 390 11.03 2.45 15.51
N PHE A 391 10.42 2.37 14.33
CA PHE A 391 11.11 2.17 13.08
C PHE A 391 10.80 3.33 12.17
N ASP A 392 11.81 4.13 11.88
CA ASP A 392 11.79 5.06 10.75
C ASP A 392 12.12 4.25 9.50
N ALA A 393 11.18 3.40 9.13
CA ALA A 393 11.33 2.37 8.12
C ALA A 393 9.96 1.85 7.67
N CYS A 394 9.84 1.53 6.38
CA CYS A 394 8.61 1.07 5.74
C CYS A 394 8.07 -0.24 6.33
N LEU A 395 6.74 -0.41 6.36
CA LEU A 395 6.06 -1.69 6.56
C LEU A 395 6.22 -2.35 7.94
N MET A 396 6.85 -1.68 8.89
CA MET A 396 7.18 -2.31 10.17
C MET A 396 5.97 -2.45 11.11
N SER A 397 4.82 -1.84 10.79
CA SER A 397 3.57 -2.10 11.52
C SER A 397 2.90 -3.39 11.05
N SER A 398 3.56 -4.51 11.27
CA SER A 398 3.00 -5.83 11.02
C SER A 398 2.89 -6.65 12.30
N LEU A 399 1.95 -7.59 12.29
CA LEU A 399 1.68 -8.47 13.43
C LEU A 399 2.90 -9.30 13.82
N GLU A 400 3.68 -9.74 12.82
CA GLU A 400 4.90 -10.50 13.01
C GLU A 400 6.01 -9.67 13.65
N VAL A 401 6.15 -8.40 13.27
CA VAL A 401 7.13 -7.48 13.87
C VAL A 401 6.80 -7.21 15.33
N THR A 402 5.53 -6.93 15.64
CA THR A 402 5.10 -6.67 17.03
C THR A 402 5.34 -7.89 17.93
N HIS A 403 5.08 -9.09 17.43
CA HIS A 403 5.36 -10.34 18.13
C HIS A 403 6.85 -10.56 18.34
N ALA A 404 7.68 -10.34 17.31
CA ALA A 404 9.14 -10.50 17.41
C ALA A 404 9.78 -9.56 18.43
N LEU A 405 9.17 -8.42 18.70
CA LEU A 405 9.66 -7.40 19.66
C LEU A 405 9.00 -7.50 21.03
N TYR A 406 8.09 -8.45 21.23
CA TYR A 406 7.34 -8.56 22.48
C TYR A 406 8.25 -8.74 23.71
N GLY A 407 7.98 -7.97 24.74
CA GLY A 407 8.74 -7.95 25.98
C GLY A 407 9.95 -7.00 25.98
N PHE A 408 10.28 -6.34 24.87
CA PHE A 408 11.37 -5.36 24.82
C PHE A 408 10.87 -3.91 24.91
N ALA A 409 9.63 -3.62 24.52
CA ALA A 409 9.06 -2.28 24.60
C ALA A 409 7.66 -2.27 25.22
N SER A 410 7.28 -1.11 25.78
CA SER A 410 5.92 -0.83 26.22
C SER A 410 5.02 -0.45 25.04
N VAL A 411 5.52 0.37 24.12
CA VAL A 411 4.81 0.97 22.98
C VAL A 411 5.66 0.86 21.73
N TYR A 412 5.01 0.65 20.60
CA TYR A 412 5.65 0.72 19.29
C TYR A 412 5.17 1.97 18.54
N ALA A 413 6.08 2.57 17.73
CA ALA A 413 5.84 3.68 16.82
C ALA A 413 6.22 3.23 15.40
N LEU A 414 5.23 2.89 14.56
CA LEU A 414 5.43 2.12 13.34
C LEU A 414 4.55 2.63 12.18
N SER A 415 5.03 2.47 10.94
CA SER A 415 4.23 2.65 9.74
C SER A 415 3.79 1.31 9.15
N GLU A 416 2.53 1.22 8.74
CA GLU A 416 1.98 0.05 8.05
C GLU A 416 2.35 0.07 6.55
N GLU A 417 2.35 1.25 5.94
CA GLU A 417 2.69 1.46 4.53
C GLU A 417 4.17 1.85 4.38
N SER A 418 4.61 1.94 3.13
CA SER A 418 5.89 2.51 2.77
C SER A 418 6.02 3.95 3.26
N GLU A 419 7.13 4.29 3.89
CA GLU A 419 7.45 5.65 4.27
C GLU A 419 8.17 6.37 3.12
N PRO A 420 7.84 7.65 2.84
CA PRO A 420 8.61 8.44 1.90
C PRO A 420 10.08 8.59 2.36
N GLY A 421 11.00 8.75 1.42
CA GLY A 421 12.44 8.68 1.66
C GLY A 421 13.03 9.60 2.72
N ARG A 422 12.33 10.70 3.06
CA ARG A 422 12.75 11.63 4.12
C ARG A 422 12.43 11.14 5.55
N GLY A 423 11.63 10.08 5.70
CA GLY A 423 11.33 9.53 7.03
C GLY A 423 10.56 10.47 7.95
N TRP A 424 10.90 10.45 9.24
CA TRP A 424 10.21 11.19 10.31
C TRP A 424 10.62 12.67 10.38
N ASP A 425 9.74 13.53 10.89
CA ASP A 425 10.04 14.93 11.24
C ASP A 425 10.67 14.98 12.65
N TYR A 426 12.00 14.83 12.70
CA TYR A 426 12.75 14.84 13.98
C TYR A 426 12.65 16.19 14.69
N THR A 427 12.71 17.29 13.96
CA THR A 427 12.55 18.63 14.56
C THR A 427 11.17 18.76 15.22
N GLY A 428 10.12 18.27 14.56
CA GLY A 428 8.75 18.41 15.04
C GLY A 428 8.48 17.67 16.35
N PHE A 429 8.77 16.37 16.42
CA PHE A 429 8.47 15.62 17.64
C PHE A 429 9.43 15.94 18.79
N LEU A 430 10.73 16.17 18.54
CA LEU A 430 11.70 16.53 19.56
C LEU A 430 11.36 17.88 20.21
N ASN A 431 10.90 18.85 19.43
CA ASN A 431 10.41 20.12 19.97
C ASN A 431 9.14 19.94 20.83
N LYS A 432 8.24 19.03 20.45
CA LYS A 432 7.06 18.70 21.27
C LYS A 432 7.46 18.08 22.60
N MET A 433 8.39 17.09 22.60
CA MET A 433 8.91 16.47 23.81
C MET A 433 9.60 17.51 24.72
N SER A 434 10.39 18.40 24.14
CA SER A 434 11.09 19.46 24.88
C SER A 434 10.12 20.48 25.49
N ALA A 435 9.02 20.77 24.81
CA ALA A 435 7.99 21.70 25.26
C ALA A 435 7.09 21.12 26.37
N ASP A 436 6.90 19.81 26.39
CA ASP A 436 6.10 19.10 27.40
C ASP A 436 6.87 17.88 27.94
N PRO A 437 7.71 18.07 28.98
CA PRO A 437 8.48 17.00 29.57
C PRO A 437 7.66 15.98 30.37
N THR A 438 6.33 16.14 30.45
CA THR A 438 5.43 15.22 31.15
C THR A 438 4.80 14.15 30.24
N MET A 439 5.19 14.12 28.98
CA MET A 439 4.64 13.18 27.99
C MET A 439 4.98 11.73 28.38
N CYS A 440 3.96 10.91 28.53
CA CYS A 440 4.13 9.47 28.71
C CYS A 440 4.63 8.80 27.38
N PRO A 441 5.14 7.57 27.41
CA PRO A 441 5.66 6.88 26.23
C PRO A 441 4.71 6.88 25.02
N ALA A 442 3.44 6.62 25.23
CA ALA A 442 2.43 6.66 24.16
C ALA A 442 2.24 8.08 23.59
N ALA A 443 2.33 9.12 24.43
CA ALA A 443 2.25 10.51 23.98
C ALA A 443 3.48 10.92 23.15
N VAL A 444 4.67 10.40 23.49
CA VAL A 444 5.88 10.59 22.68
C VAL A 444 5.71 9.94 21.31
N ALA A 445 5.25 8.69 21.25
CA ALA A 445 4.97 8.00 19.98
C ALA A 445 3.87 8.71 19.17
N GLN A 446 2.82 9.26 19.82
CA GLN A 446 1.82 10.09 19.16
C GLN A 446 2.43 11.39 18.60
N ALA A 447 3.39 12.00 19.32
CA ALA A 447 4.06 13.20 18.80
C ALA A 447 4.86 12.91 17.52
N VAL A 448 5.48 11.74 17.42
CA VAL A 448 6.10 11.26 16.18
C VAL A 448 5.03 11.11 15.08
N ALA A 449 3.95 10.37 15.33
CA ALA A 449 2.85 10.16 14.38
C ALA A 449 2.30 11.49 13.83
N ASP A 450 2.03 12.44 14.73
CA ASP A 450 1.48 13.74 14.35
C ASP A 450 2.48 14.59 13.55
N SER A 451 3.77 14.66 13.97
CA SER A 451 4.75 15.47 13.25
C SER A 451 5.04 14.90 11.86
N TYR A 452 5.23 13.58 11.78
CA TYR A 452 5.41 12.85 10.52
C TYR A 452 4.25 13.08 9.55
N THR A 453 3.02 12.77 9.96
CA THR A 453 1.86 12.93 9.09
C THR A 453 1.63 14.39 8.71
N ASP A 454 1.71 15.32 9.66
CA ASP A 454 1.54 16.75 9.40
C ASP A 454 2.57 17.28 8.41
N TYR A 455 3.82 16.78 8.44
CA TYR A 455 4.87 17.14 7.50
C TYR A 455 4.47 16.78 6.05
N TYR A 456 4.06 15.56 5.80
CA TYR A 456 3.65 15.12 4.46
C TYR A 456 2.34 15.76 4.00
N MET A 457 1.40 16.03 4.91
CA MET A 457 0.20 16.77 4.55
C MET A 457 0.51 18.22 4.16
N LYS A 458 1.49 18.87 4.79
CA LYS A 458 1.97 20.19 4.35
C LYS A 458 2.58 20.14 2.95
N LEU A 459 3.33 19.09 2.61
CA LEU A 459 3.84 18.89 1.25
C LEU A 459 2.69 18.71 0.26
N ASN A 460 1.70 17.90 0.56
CA ASN A 460 0.52 17.67 -0.29
C ASN A 460 -0.32 18.94 -0.52
N ILE A 461 -0.36 19.84 0.46
CA ILE A 461 -1.08 21.14 0.35
C ILE A 461 -0.29 22.13 -0.49
N ASN A 462 1.04 22.19 -0.35
CA ASN A 462 1.92 23.11 -1.05
C ASN A 462 2.22 22.66 -2.49
N VAL A 463 1.18 22.39 -3.27
CA VAL A 463 1.28 21.92 -4.66
C VAL A 463 2.08 22.89 -5.52
N GLY A 464 3.22 22.48 -6.03
CA GLY A 464 4.00 23.32 -6.98
C GLY A 464 5.40 22.79 -7.26
N GLU A 465 6.03 22.16 -6.32
CA GLU A 465 7.34 21.53 -6.45
C GLU A 465 7.22 20.02 -6.67
N ILE A 466 6.24 19.38 -6.03
CA ILE A 466 5.92 17.96 -6.15
C ILE A 466 4.54 17.82 -6.79
N LEU A 467 4.38 16.92 -7.74
CA LEU A 467 3.15 16.68 -8.49
C LEU A 467 2.51 15.31 -8.16
N SER A 468 3.12 14.56 -7.25
CA SER A 468 2.61 13.31 -6.69
C SER A 468 2.11 13.55 -5.26
N VAL A 469 1.10 12.79 -4.86
CA VAL A 469 0.56 12.82 -3.50
C VAL A 469 1.38 11.88 -2.62
N GLN A 470 1.81 12.35 -1.45
CA GLN A 470 2.46 11.52 -0.45
C GLN A 470 1.38 10.90 0.44
N ASN A 471 1.24 9.59 0.37
CA ASN A 471 0.36 8.81 1.24
C ASN A 471 1.19 8.16 2.33
N VAL A 472 0.72 8.28 3.55
CA VAL A 472 1.40 7.81 4.75
C VAL A 472 0.42 7.19 5.73
N THR A 473 0.91 6.21 6.50
CA THR A 473 0.23 5.67 7.68
C THR A 473 1.15 5.76 8.88
N PHE A 474 0.60 5.84 10.07
CA PHE A 474 1.37 5.73 11.29
C PHE A 474 0.52 5.21 12.45
N ALA A 475 1.03 4.22 13.17
CA ALA A 475 0.35 3.61 14.29
C ALA A 475 1.20 3.67 15.57
N VAL A 476 0.52 3.98 16.69
CA VAL A 476 1.05 3.84 18.05
C VAL A 476 0.41 2.61 18.67
N ILE A 477 1.20 1.62 19.04
CA ILE A 477 0.71 0.29 19.36
C ILE A 477 1.13 -0.11 20.78
N ASP A 478 0.17 -0.57 21.59
CA ASP A 478 0.43 -1.21 22.89
C ASP A 478 1.01 -2.61 22.67
N SER A 479 2.22 -2.84 23.17
CA SER A 479 2.95 -4.08 22.92
C SER A 479 2.28 -5.32 23.53
N LYS A 480 1.65 -5.21 24.71
CA LYS A 480 0.96 -6.34 25.36
C LYS A 480 -0.31 -6.71 24.60
N LYS A 481 -1.05 -5.70 24.14
CA LYS A 481 -2.27 -5.90 23.37
C LYS A 481 -1.97 -6.44 21.97
N ALA A 482 -0.88 -6.02 21.36
CA ALA A 482 -0.42 -6.57 20.10
C ALA A 482 -0.08 -8.07 20.22
N GLU A 483 0.51 -8.51 21.33
CA GLU A 483 0.75 -9.93 21.58
C GLU A 483 -0.55 -10.71 21.80
N GLU A 484 -1.51 -10.16 22.53
CA GLU A 484 -2.85 -10.78 22.66
C GLU A 484 -3.54 -10.91 21.30
N LEU A 485 -3.35 -9.90 20.41
CA LEU A 485 -3.84 -9.87 19.04
C LEU A 485 -3.17 -10.96 18.18
N TYR A 486 -1.85 -11.11 18.27
CA TYR A 486 -1.11 -12.17 17.60
C TYR A 486 -1.63 -13.57 17.99
N GLN A 487 -1.83 -13.82 19.29
CA GLN A 487 -2.39 -15.07 19.78
C GLN A 487 -3.83 -15.31 19.27
N ALA A 488 -4.63 -14.25 19.16
CA ALA A 488 -5.98 -14.36 18.61
C ALA A 488 -5.98 -14.68 17.11
N TYR A 489 -5.04 -14.12 16.35
CA TYR A 489 -4.85 -14.42 14.94
C TYR A 489 -4.39 -15.88 14.73
N SER A 490 -3.46 -16.38 15.56
CA SER A 490 -3.03 -17.77 15.53
C SER A 490 -4.18 -18.75 15.77
N GLU A 491 -5.12 -18.43 16.65
CA GLU A 491 -6.32 -19.26 16.83
C GLU A 491 -7.26 -19.20 15.61
N LEU A 492 -7.37 -18.04 14.93
CA LEU A 492 -8.13 -17.93 13.67
C LEU A 492 -7.51 -18.84 12.59
N THR A 493 -6.20 -18.74 12.35
CA THR A 493 -5.51 -19.56 11.33
C THR A 493 -5.58 -21.04 11.61
N LYS A 494 -5.60 -21.43 12.87
CA LYS A 494 -5.82 -22.81 13.31
C LYS A 494 -7.23 -23.32 12.96
N HIS A 495 -8.26 -22.52 13.15
CA HIS A 495 -9.62 -22.87 12.76
C HIS A 495 -9.74 -22.90 11.22
N GLN A 496 -9.15 -21.94 10.52
CA GLN A 496 -9.10 -21.90 9.07
C GLN A 496 -8.40 -23.14 8.48
N LEU A 497 -7.26 -23.56 9.03
CA LEU A 497 -6.57 -24.76 8.59
C LEU A 497 -7.43 -26.02 8.76
N LYS A 498 -8.12 -26.14 9.89
CA LYS A 498 -8.99 -27.28 10.16
C LYS A 498 -10.15 -27.34 9.18
N ASP A 499 -10.81 -26.20 8.97
CA ASP A 499 -11.95 -26.12 8.04
C ASP A 499 -11.50 -26.31 6.58
N ALA A 500 -10.32 -25.77 6.20
CA ALA A 500 -9.73 -25.97 4.89
C ALA A 500 -9.39 -27.43 4.61
N ALA A 501 -8.94 -28.18 5.61
CA ALA A 501 -8.69 -29.61 5.44
C ALA A 501 -9.99 -30.42 5.16
N GLU A 502 -11.12 -29.97 5.67
CA GLU A 502 -12.44 -30.57 5.41
C GLU A 502 -13.09 -30.05 4.12
N ASP A 503 -12.91 -28.74 3.83
CA ASP A 503 -13.49 -28.03 2.68
C ASP A 503 -12.49 -27.04 2.09
N ILE A 504 -11.85 -27.43 0.99
CA ILE A 504 -10.78 -26.65 0.33
C ILE A 504 -11.23 -25.27 -0.13
N SER A 505 -12.53 -25.04 -0.31
CA SER A 505 -13.06 -23.72 -0.69
C SER A 505 -12.78 -22.62 0.35
N VAL A 506 -12.46 -23.01 1.58
CA VAL A 506 -12.00 -22.07 2.63
C VAL A 506 -10.72 -21.36 2.22
N LEU A 507 -9.80 -22.02 1.51
CA LEU A 507 -8.55 -21.40 1.04
C LEU A 507 -8.82 -20.31 0.00
N ALA A 508 -9.81 -20.50 -0.87
CA ALA A 508 -10.25 -19.47 -1.79
C ALA A 508 -11.00 -18.32 -1.09
N GLU A 509 -11.73 -18.60 -0.01
CA GLU A 509 -12.36 -17.56 0.82
C GLU A 509 -11.32 -16.70 1.52
N ILE A 510 -10.26 -17.30 2.08
CA ILE A 510 -9.10 -16.57 2.61
C ILE A 510 -8.49 -15.67 1.53
N GLY A 511 -8.27 -16.22 0.32
CA GLY A 511 -7.77 -15.45 -0.81
C GLY A 511 -8.69 -14.31 -1.23
N ARG A 512 -10.02 -14.51 -1.26
CA ARG A 512 -10.99 -13.45 -1.57
C ARG A 512 -10.99 -12.34 -0.54
N CYS A 513 -10.87 -12.66 0.73
CA CYS A 513 -10.80 -11.66 1.79
C CYS A 513 -9.49 -10.89 1.74
N SER A 514 -8.36 -11.58 1.57
CA SER A 514 -7.06 -10.95 1.34
C SER A 514 -7.10 -10.04 0.11
N TYR A 515 -7.53 -10.52 -1.05
CA TYR A 515 -7.59 -9.75 -2.29
C TYR A 515 -8.45 -8.47 -2.23
N ASN A 516 -9.46 -8.43 -1.37
CA ASN A 516 -10.34 -7.28 -1.19
C ASN A 516 -10.02 -6.46 0.07
N SER A 517 -8.87 -6.68 0.70
CA SER A 517 -8.32 -5.87 1.80
C SER A 517 -7.26 -4.91 1.26
N PRO A 518 -6.97 -3.79 1.92
CA PRO A 518 -5.83 -2.96 1.57
C PRO A 518 -4.54 -3.79 1.59
N HIS A 519 -3.80 -3.75 0.49
CA HIS A 519 -2.46 -4.31 0.39
C HIS A 519 -1.46 -3.18 0.58
N VAL A 520 -0.65 -3.26 1.62
CA VAL A 520 0.42 -2.30 1.87
C VAL A 520 1.65 -2.63 1.02
N ALA A 521 2.39 -1.63 0.60
CA ALA A 521 3.48 -1.74 -0.39
C ALA A 521 3.07 -2.36 -1.74
N ALA A 522 1.78 -2.40 -2.05
CA ALA A 522 1.25 -2.99 -3.29
C ALA A 522 1.83 -2.34 -4.55
N SER A 523 2.28 -1.10 -4.45
CA SER A 523 2.85 -0.33 -5.55
C SER A 523 4.22 -0.82 -6.01
N SER A 524 5.00 -1.46 -5.14
CA SER A 524 6.40 -1.78 -5.41
C SER A 524 6.59 -3.18 -5.98
N TYR A 525 6.15 -4.21 -5.25
CA TYR A 525 6.37 -5.61 -5.64
C TYR A 525 5.32 -6.54 -5.02
N ASP A 526 4.88 -7.56 -5.77
CA ASP A 526 3.91 -8.56 -5.33
C ASP A 526 4.43 -9.53 -4.23
N ILE A 527 5.66 -9.32 -3.75
CA ILE A 527 6.30 -10.25 -2.82
C ILE A 527 5.87 -10.05 -1.37
N TYR A 528 5.47 -8.83 -1.00
CA TYR A 528 5.19 -8.53 0.41
C TYR A 528 3.92 -9.20 0.90
N ASN A 529 2.85 -9.24 0.11
CA ASN A 529 1.55 -9.83 0.47
C ASN A 529 1.10 -9.45 1.89
N LEU A 530 1.40 -8.21 2.29
CA LEU A 530 0.93 -7.64 3.54
C LEU A 530 -0.43 -7.02 3.32
N VAL A 531 -1.39 -7.44 4.11
CA VAL A 531 -2.75 -6.92 4.06
C VAL A 531 -3.14 -6.34 5.40
N ASP A 532 -3.95 -5.29 5.40
CA ASP A 532 -4.50 -4.74 6.64
C ASP A 532 -5.33 -5.80 7.37
N LEU A 533 -4.95 -6.07 8.63
CA LEU A 533 -5.56 -7.11 9.45
C LEU A 533 -7.03 -6.81 9.76
N GLY A 534 -7.33 -5.54 10.05
CA GLY A 534 -8.68 -5.13 10.42
C GLY A 534 -9.66 -5.32 9.27
N CYS A 535 -9.31 -4.87 8.06
CA CYS A 535 -10.11 -5.07 6.86
C CYS A 535 -10.27 -6.56 6.50
N TYR A 536 -9.20 -7.33 6.63
CA TYR A 536 -9.24 -8.77 6.38
C TYR A 536 -10.25 -9.48 7.30
N VAL A 537 -10.22 -9.22 8.60
CA VAL A 537 -11.16 -9.85 9.54
C VAL A 537 -12.58 -9.32 9.39
N ASP A 538 -12.78 -8.08 8.93
CA ASP A 538 -14.11 -7.55 8.61
C ASP A 538 -14.78 -8.34 7.46
N LEU A 539 -13.99 -8.77 6.49
CA LEU A 539 -14.47 -9.61 5.39
C LEU A 539 -14.71 -11.06 5.81
N MET A 540 -13.96 -11.56 6.80
CA MET A 540 -14.06 -12.93 7.33
C MET A 540 -15.15 -13.11 8.40
N VAL A 541 -15.73 -12.03 8.93
CA VAL A 541 -16.64 -12.06 10.08
C VAL A 541 -17.89 -12.94 9.89
N ASP A 542 -18.37 -13.10 8.67
CA ASP A 542 -19.55 -13.95 8.39
C ASP A 542 -19.19 -15.45 8.52
N THR A 543 -17.93 -15.83 8.37
CA THR A 543 -17.45 -17.21 8.42
C THR A 543 -16.89 -17.57 9.80
N TYR A 544 -16.14 -16.65 10.42
CA TYR A 544 -15.50 -16.82 11.73
C TYR A 544 -15.91 -15.68 12.70
N PRO A 545 -17.21 -15.61 13.09
CA PRO A 545 -17.73 -14.46 13.84
C PRO A 545 -17.12 -14.29 15.24
N GLU A 546 -16.76 -15.37 15.92
CA GLU A 546 -16.22 -15.32 17.28
C GLU A 546 -14.76 -14.88 17.26
N GLU A 547 -13.95 -15.47 16.38
CA GLU A 547 -12.53 -15.17 16.22
C GLU A 547 -12.33 -13.76 15.69
N CYS A 548 -13.01 -13.39 14.62
CA CYS A 548 -12.94 -12.05 14.03
C CYS A 548 -13.39 -10.97 14.99
N SER A 549 -14.46 -11.19 15.75
CA SER A 549 -14.90 -10.23 16.77
C SER A 549 -13.86 -10.04 17.87
N LYS A 550 -13.19 -11.13 18.29
CA LYS A 550 -12.10 -11.08 19.27
C LYS A 550 -10.90 -10.29 18.72
N ILE A 551 -10.49 -10.58 17.48
CA ILE A 551 -9.37 -9.88 16.83
C ILE A 551 -9.68 -8.39 16.71
N LYS A 552 -10.87 -8.00 16.27
CA LYS A 552 -11.28 -6.59 16.16
C LYS A 552 -11.22 -5.86 17.49
N ASN A 553 -11.75 -6.44 18.55
CA ASN A 553 -11.69 -5.82 19.86
C ASN A 553 -10.23 -5.66 20.35
N LEU A 554 -9.39 -6.65 20.09
CA LEU A 554 -7.98 -6.57 20.46
C LEU A 554 -7.20 -5.59 19.58
N LEU A 555 -7.54 -5.47 18.29
CA LEU A 555 -6.96 -4.47 17.40
C LEU A 555 -7.29 -3.04 17.87
N GLU A 556 -8.56 -2.78 18.23
CA GLU A 556 -8.99 -1.51 18.81
C GLU A 556 -8.30 -1.21 20.17
N GLU A 557 -7.93 -2.23 20.94
CA GLU A 557 -7.18 -2.07 22.19
C GLU A 557 -5.68 -1.90 21.92
N ALA A 558 -5.11 -2.58 20.91
CA ALA A 558 -3.69 -2.57 20.59
C ALA A 558 -3.28 -1.27 19.89
N VAL A 559 -4.06 -0.80 18.91
CA VAL A 559 -3.80 0.45 18.21
C VAL A 559 -4.30 1.62 19.06
N LEU A 560 -3.39 2.22 19.80
CA LEU A 560 -3.69 3.35 20.71
C LEU A 560 -4.00 4.62 19.95
N TYR A 561 -3.34 4.83 18.81
CA TYR A 561 -3.48 5.98 17.93
C TYR A 561 -3.10 5.61 16.51
N HIS A 562 -3.86 6.07 15.53
CA HIS A 562 -3.59 5.81 14.11
C HIS A 562 -3.83 7.04 13.27
N ARG A 563 -2.99 7.24 12.25
CA ARG A 563 -3.17 8.27 11.22
C ARG A 563 -2.86 7.71 9.84
N GLU A 564 -3.69 8.10 8.90
CA GLU A 564 -3.60 7.73 7.48
C GLU A 564 -4.10 8.86 6.59
N ASN A 565 -3.89 8.75 5.27
CA ASN A 565 -4.46 9.68 4.30
C ASN A 565 -4.67 9.06 2.91
N GLY A 566 -5.46 9.75 2.10
CA GLY A 566 -5.67 9.43 0.69
C GLY A 566 -6.25 8.03 0.46
N SER A 567 -5.62 7.27 -0.41
CA SER A 567 -6.03 5.90 -0.74
C SER A 567 -5.82 4.89 0.39
N LEU A 568 -5.12 5.26 1.45
CA LEU A 568 -4.85 4.42 2.63
C LEU A 568 -5.91 4.57 3.74
N ALA A 569 -6.96 5.36 3.52
CA ALA A 569 -8.01 5.66 4.50
C ALA A 569 -8.82 4.43 4.99
N ASP A 570 -8.66 3.27 4.36
CA ASP A 570 -9.27 2.02 4.80
C ASP A 570 -8.37 1.20 5.75
N THR A 571 -7.09 1.60 5.97
CA THR A 571 -6.15 0.88 6.86
C THR A 571 -6.50 1.07 8.33
N GLN A 572 -6.17 0.09 9.16
CA GLN A 572 -6.48 0.07 10.60
C GLN A 572 -5.23 -0.04 11.49
N GLY A 573 -4.04 0.14 10.92
CA GLY A 573 -2.79 0.37 11.61
C GLY A 573 -1.90 -0.84 11.85
N ILE A 574 -2.35 -2.06 11.55
CA ILE A 574 -1.52 -3.28 11.65
C ILE A 574 -1.80 -4.18 10.45
N SER A 575 -0.76 -4.49 9.70
CA SER A 575 -0.80 -5.47 8.62
C SER A 575 -0.46 -6.89 9.10
N VAL A 576 -0.75 -7.87 8.25
CA VAL A 576 -0.36 -9.26 8.43
C VAL A 576 0.01 -9.89 7.08
N TYR A 577 0.98 -10.78 7.08
CA TYR A 577 1.35 -11.52 5.88
C TYR A 577 0.32 -12.60 5.54
N ILE A 578 -0.24 -12.54 4.33
CA ILE A 578 -1.13 -13.58 3.78
C ILE A 578 -0.75 -13.84 2.33
N PRO A 579 -0.16 -14.98 1.97
CA PRO A 579 0.29 -15.24 0.61
C PRO A 579 -0.88 -15.22 -0.37
N GLY A 580 -0.80 -14.37 -1.40
CA GLY A 580 -1.90 -14.06 -2.33
C GLY A 580 -1.72 -14.60 -3.74
N SER A 581 -0.48 -14.68 -4.25
CA SER A 581 -0.21 -15.08 -5.63
C SER A 581 1.02 -15.95 -5.78
N ILE A 582 1.10 -16.69 -6.90
CA ILE A 582 2.27 -17.52 -7.25
C ILE A 582 3.54 -16.69 -7.46
N SER A 583 3.43 -15.48 -7.96
CA SER A 583 4.55 -14.56 -8.07
C SER A 583 5.21 -14.31 -6.71
N SER A 584 4.46 -14.48 -5.64
CA SER A 584 4.92 -14.38 -4.25
C SER A 584 5.53 -15.67 -3.67
N TYR A 585 5.79 -16.69 -4.49
CA TYR A 585 6.35 -17.96 -3.98
C TYR A 585 7.69 -17.77 -3.27
N ARG A 586 8.51 -16.85 -3.74
CA ARG A 586 9.76 -16.45 -3.07
C ARG A 586 9.50 -15.80 -1.71
N GLY A 587 8.50 -14.91 -1.62
CA GLY A 587 8.08 -14.32 -0.34
C GLY A 587 7.63 -15.38 0.65
N LEU A 588 6.83 -16.36 0.22
CA LEU A 588 6.41 -17.47 1.07
C LEU A 588 7.60 -18.33 1.53
N ASP A 589 8.54 -18.67 0.64
CA ASP A 589 9.74 -19.43 1.01
C ASP A 589 10.56 -18.69 2.06
N TYR A 590 10.75 -17.38 1.89
CA TYR A 590 11.45 -16.53 2.86
C TYR A 590 10.68 -16.44 4.19
N TYR A 591 9.36 -16.19 4.14
CA TYR A 591 8.51 -16.20 5.32
C TYR A 591 8.62 -17.52 6.10
N LEU A 592 8.51 -18.64 5.43
CA LEU A 592 8.60 -19.96 6.02
C LEU A 592 9.99 -20.29 6.59
N GLN A 593 11.04 -19.70 6.03
CA GLN A 593 12.42 -19.96 6.44
C GLN A 593 12.87 -19.02 7.57
N TYR A 594 12.54 -17.74 7.51
CA TYR A 594 13.12 -16.73 8.40
C TYR A 594 12.10 -16.15 9.39
N VAL A 595 10.87 -15.96 8.98
CA VAL A 595 9.83 -15.38 9.86
C VAL A 595 9.27 -16.44 10.80
N TYR A 596 9.05 -17.66 10.30
CA TYR A 596 8.52 -18.77 11.09
C TYR A 596 9.39 -19.08 12.31
N ASP A 597 10.70 -19.00 12.18
CA ASP A 597 11.65 -19.26 13.27
C ASP A 597 11.46 -18.36 14.50
N ILE A 598 10.88 -17.17 14.32
CA ILE A 598 10.56 -16.24 15.42
C ILE A 598 9.10 -16.31 15.84
N CYS A 599 8.18 -16.54 14.89
CA CYS A 599 6.75 -16.56 15.15
C CYS A 599 6.23 -17.95 15.61
N GLU A 600 6.96 -19.02 15.38
CA GLU A 600 6.74 -20.41 15.83
C GLU A 600 5.29 -20.95 15.76
N ASP A 601 4.40 -20.39 14.91
CA ASP A 601 3.02 -20.86 14.77
C ASP A 601 2.89 -21.94 13.67
N PRO A 602 2.77 -23.22 14.05
CA PRO A 602 2.70 -24.31 13.08
C PRO A 602 1.40 -24.33 12.26
N TYR A 603 0.32 -23.73 12.77
CA TYR A 603 -0.97 -23.71 12.09
C TYR A 603 -0.98 -22.69 10.97
N THR A 604 -0.51 -21.46 11.23
CA THR A 604 -0.34 -20.41 10.22
C THR A 604 0.61 -20.86 9.13
N ARG A 605 1.77 -21.44 9.49
CA ARG A 605 2.70 -22.02 8.52
C ARG A 605 2.05 -23.07 7.62
N ALA A 606 1.35 -24.02 8.21
CA ALA A 606 0.71 -25.11 7.46
C ALA A 606 -0.43 -24.57 6.57
N LEU A 607 -1.19 -23.58 7.05
CA LEU A 607 -2.27 -22.93 6.30
C LEU A 607 -1.73 -22.22 5.06
N TYR A 608 -0.69 -21.40 5.21
CA TYR A 608 -0.09 -20.66 4.11
C TYR A 608 0.52 -21.58 3.06
N PHE A 609 1.25 -22.59 3.51
CA PHE A 609 1.78 -23.59 2.61
C PHE A 609 0.65 -24.36 1.88
N TYR A 610 -0.42 -24.74 2.59
CA TYR A 610 -1.56 -25.42 2.00
C TYR A 610 -2.30 -24.55 0.99
N LYS A 611 -2.42 -23.25 1.28
CA LYS A 611 -3.05 -22.28 0.36
C LYS A 611 -2.26 -22.18 -0.96
N MET A 612 -0.93 -22.12 -0.88
CA MET A 612 -0.08 -21.86 -2.03
C MET A 612 0.34 -23.12 -2.80
N SER A 613 0.28 -24.29 -2.17
CA SER A 613 0.65 -25.54 -2.85
C SER A 613 -0.50 -26.10 -3.67
N GLY A 614 -0.40 -26.06 -4.97
CA GLY A 614 -1.34 -26.77 -5.86
C GLY A 614 -1.27 -28.29 -5.71
N CYS A 615 -0.10 -28.80 -5.37
CA CYS A 615 0.17 -30.23 -5.12
C CYS A 615 0.86 -30.34 -3.77
N LEU A 616 0.14 -30.77 -2.76
CA LEU A 616 0.72 -31.07 -1.45
C LEU A 616 1.72 -32.22 -1.59
N THR A 617 2.94 -32.03 -1.08
CA THR A 617 3.86 -33.15 -0.89
C THR A 617 3.29 -34.10 0.17
N ASP A 618 3.72 -35.38 0.16
CA ASP A 618 3.31 -36.36 1.18
C ASP A 618 3.62 -35.85 2.61
N GLU A 619 4.67 -35.08 2.80
CA GLU A 619 5.07 -34.48 4.06
C GLU A 619 4.09 -33.41 4.52
N MET A 620 3.65 -32.53 3.63
CA MET A 620 2.66 -31.49 3.95
C MET A 620 1.29 -32.09 4.24
N LEU A 621 0.88 -33.09 3.47
CA LEU A 621 -0.34 -33.85 3.75
C LEU A 621 -0.30 -34.48 5.14
N ALA A 622 0.85 -35.05 5.53
CA ALA A 622 1.06 -35.62 6.85
C ALA A 622 1.02 -34.52 7.95
N THR A 623 1.60 -33.36 7.69
CA THR A 623 1.61 -32.22 8.63
C THR A 623 0.21 -31.71 8.87
N VAL A 624 -0.54 -31.36 7.80
CA VAL A 624 -1.94 -30.89 7.93
C VAL A 624 -2.80 -31.94 8.63
N LYS A 625 -2.65 -33.19 8.26
CA LYS A 625 -3.38 -34.30 8.93
C LYS A 625 -3.03 -34.41 10.41
N THR A 626 -1.78 -34.20 10.78
CA THR A 626 -1.34 -34.25 12.19
C THR A 626 -1.91 -33.10 13.00
N LEU A 627 -1.96 -31.91 12.40
CA LEU A 627 -2.46 -30.70 13.07
C LEU A 627 -3.99 -30.63 13.14
N THR A 628 -4.71 -31.26 12.19
CA THR A 628 -6.17 -31.12 12.06
C THR A 628 -6.95 -32.39 12.32
N ASP A 629 -6.28 -33.56 12.42
CA ASP A 629 -6.91 -34.92 12.43
C ASP A 629 -7.74 -35.21 11.16
N ALA A 630 -7.67 -34.38 10.12
CA ALA A 630 -8.38 -34.54 8.85
C ALA A 630 -7.42 -34.91 7.71
N THR A 631 -7.96 -35.53 6.67
CA THR A 631 -7.20 -35.79 5.44
C THR A 631 -7.45 -34.61 4.49
N PRO A 632 -6.45 -33.75 4.23
CA PRO A 632 -6.66 -32.57 3.41
C PRO A 632 -6.99 -32.97 1.96
N LYS A 633 -7.82 -32.14 1.32
CA LYS A 633 -8.19 -32.27 -0.09
C LYS A 633 -7.15 -31.58 -0.95
N VAL A 634 -6.95 -32.05 -2.16
CA VAL A 634 -6.11 -31.41 -3.18
C VAL A 634 -7.00 -30.58 -4.11
N LEU A 635 -6.52 -29.43 -4.55
CA LEU A 635 -7.21 -28.58 -5.50
C LEU A 635 -7.42 -29.34 -6.83
N ASP A 636 -8.65 -29.41 -7.30
CA ASP A 636 -8.95 -29.94 -8.63
C ASP A 636 -8.91 -28.80 -9.67
N ILE A 637 -7.76 -28.64 -10.31
CA ILE A 637 -7.55 -27.62 -11.33
C ILE A 637 -8.26 -27.93 -12.65
N SER A 638 -8.86 -29.10 -12.81
CA SER A 638 -9.54 -29.48 -14.06
C SER A 638 -10.78 -28.62 -14.34
N GLU A 639 -11.46 -28.15 -13.29
CA GLU A 639 -12.59 -27.23 -13.41
C GLU A 639 -12.15 -25.87 -13.97
N PHE A 640 -10.99 -25.34 -13.54
CA PHE A 640 -10.42 -24.11 -14.07
C PHE A 640 -10.05 -24.25 -15.55
N TYR A 641 -9.43 -25.35 -15.95
CA TYR A 641 -9.16 -25.63 -17.37
C TYR A 641 -10.45 -25.84 -18.18
N SER A 642 -11.55 -26.21 -17.55
CA SER A 642 -12.85 -26.28 -18.22
C SER A 642 -13.41 -24.88 -18.48
N PHE A 643 -13.16 -23.92 -17.58
CA PHE A 643 -13.52 -22.52 -17.79
C PHE A 643 -12.83 -21.92 -19.02
N GLU A 644 -11.54 -22.18 -19.22
CA GLU A 644 -10.78 -21.70 -20.39
C GLU A 644 -11.38 -22.18 -21.74
N LYS A 645 -12.11 -23.28 -21.72
CA LYS A 645 -12.78 -23.84 -22.91
C LYS A 645 -14.21 -23.36 -23.08
N THR A 646 -14.77 -22.73 -22.06
CA THR A 646 -16.16 -22.28 -22.07
C THR A 646 -16.30 -21.08 -23.02
N MET A 647 -17.22 -21.21 -23.98
CA MET A 647 -17.51 -20.11 -24.91
C MET A 647 -18.41 -19.08 -24.22
N PRO A 648 -18.06 -17.80 -24.28
CA PRO A 648 -18.94 -16.73 -23.83
C PRO A 648 -20.23 -16.72 -24.67
N VAL A 649 -21.36 -16.51 -24.00
CA VAL A 649 -22.66 -16.31 -24.64
C VAL A 649 -22.89 -14.81 -24.79
N ILE A 650 -23.11 -14.34 -26.02
CA ILE A 650 -23.36 -12.93 -26.33
C ILE A 650 -24.86 -12.70 -26.55
N GLU A 651 -25.48 -11.94 -25.67
CA GLU A 651 -26.87 -11.52 -25.78
C GLU A 651 -27.07 -10.05 -25.38
N ASN A 652 -27.93 -9.35 -26.13
CA ASN A 652 -28.27 -7.95 -25.80
C ASN A 652 -27.06 -7.01 -25.67
N ASN A 653 -26.00 -7.25 -26.45
CA ASN A 653 -24.72 -6.52 -26.38
C ASN A 653 -24.03 -6.61 -25.01
N ASN A 654 -24.20 -7.72 -24.33
CA ASN A 654 -23.44 -8.14 -23.15
C ASN A 654 -23.01 -9.59 -23.34
N PHE A 655 -22.04 -10.03 -22.57
CA PHE A 655 -21.64 -11.42 -22.55
C PHE A 655 -21.82 -12.02 -21.14
N TYR A 656 -21.99 -13.32 -21.09
CA TYR A 656 -21.94 -14.11 -19.89
C TYR A 656 -21.20 -15.42 -20.13
N ILE A 657 -20.42 -15.79 -19.11
CA ILE A 657 -19.69 -17.05 -19.08
C ILE A 657 -20.23 -17.83 -17.89
N PRO A 658 -20.88 -18.97 -18.11
CA PRO A 658 -21.36 -19.82 -17.02
C PRO A 658 -20.17 -20.32 -16.18
N VAL A 659 -20.23 -20.13 -14.85
CA VAL A 659 -19.25 -20.61 -13.89
C VAL A 659 -19.94 -21.58 -12.96
N SER A 660 -19.46 -22.83 -12.88
CA SER A 660 -20.08 -23.85 -12.01
C SER A 660 -20.01 -23.45 -10.53
N GLU A 661 -20.99 -23.88 -9.73
CA GLU A 661 -21.01 -23.58 -8.28
C GLU A 661 -19.71 -24.03 -7.58
N PRO A 662 -19.11 -25.23 -7.85
CA PRO A 662 -17.82 -25.60 -7.29
C PRO A 662 -16.68 -24.66 -7.70
N LEU A 663 -16.66 -24.19 -8.94
CA LEU A 663 -15.63 -23.29 -9.42
C LEU A 663 -15.77 -21.90 -8.80
N GLN A 664 -17.01 -21.38 -8.61
CA GLN A 664 -17.24 -20.14 -7.88
C GLN A 664 -16.72 -20.21 -6.44
N ASP A 665 -16.93 -21.33 -5.76
CA ASP A 665 -16.48 -21.53 -4.39
C ASP A 665 -14.94 -21.58 -4.29
N MET A 666 -14.24 -22.07 -5.34
CA MET A 666 -12.77 -22.18 -5.41
C MET A 666 -12.07 -20.95 -6.00
N THR A 667 -12.81 -19.95 -6.49
CA THR A 667 -12.24 -18.74 -7.10
C THR A 667 -12.03 -17.66 -6.07
N GLN A 668 -10.81 -17.09 -6.00
CA GLN A 668 -10.51 -15.97 -5.12
C GLN A 668 -10.77 -14.60 -5.77
N ALA A 669 -10.54 -14.45 -7.07
CA ALA A 669 -10.66 -13.17 -7.76
C ALA A 669 -11.20 -13.32 -9.19
N TYR A 670 -11.80 -12.25 -9.69
CA TYR A 670 -12.24 -12.09 -11.08
C TYR A 670 -11.66 -10.81 -11.63
N THR A 671 -11.07 -10.86 -12.84
CA THR A 671 -10.53 -9.68 -13.53
C THR A 671 -10.95 -9.65 -14.99
N PHE A 672 -10.91 -8.46 -15.57
CA PHE A 672 -11.17 -8.21 -16.98
C PHE A 672 -9.90 -7.72 -17.66
N GLN A 673 -9.53 -8.35 -18.76
CA GLN A 673 -8.35 -7.98 -19.51
C GLN A 673 -8.76 -7.47 -20.90
N ILE A 674 -8.09 -6.43 -21.39
CA ILE A 674 -8.38 -5.86 -22.70
C ILE A 674 -7.10 -5.54 -23.48
N ALA A 675 -7.16 -5.73 -24.80
CA ALA A 675 -6.10 -5.41 -25.74
C ALA A 675 -6.66 -4.78 -27.02
N LEU A 676 -5.89 -3.88 -27.62
CA LEU A 676 -6.19 -3.34 -28.95
C LEU A 676 -5.73 -4.31 -30.04
N PHE A 677 -6.61 -4.68 -30.95
CA PHE A 677 -6.27 -5.44 -32.15
C PHE A 677 -5.89 -4.47 -33.27
N ASP A 678 -4.59 -4.31 -33.51
CA ASP A 678 -4.07 -3.45 -34.58
C ASP A 678 -3.74 -4.28 -35.84
N GLU A 679 -4.75 -4.45 -36.69
CA GLU A 679 -4.61 -5.17 -37.95
C GLU A 679 -3.59 -4.51 -38.88
N SER A 680 -3.44 -3.19 -38.83
CA SER A 680 -2.56 -2.44 -39.75
C SER A 680 -1.09 -2.75 -39.55
N HIS A 681 -0.69 -3.10 -38.32
CA HIS A 681 0.66 -3.49 -37.95
C HIS A 681 0.80 -4.98 -37.63
N SER A 682 -0.29 -5.74 -37.74
CA SER A 682 -0.35 -7.17 -37.41
C SER A 682 0.09 -7.46 -35.96
N GLN A 683 -0.49 -6.73 -35.01
CA GLN A 683 -0.10 -6.80 -33.60
C GLN A 683 -1.30 -6.68 -32.66
N ILE A 684 -1.14 -7.19 -31.44
CA ILE A 684 -2.07 -7.04 -30.32
C ILE A 684 -1.33 -6.22 -29.27
N ILE A 685 -1.94 -5.12 -28.82
CA ILE A 685 -1.38 -4.20 -27.83
C ILE A 685 -2.18 -4.35 -26.54
N TYR A 686 -1.57 -4.83 -25.47
CA TYR A 686 -2.24 -5.09 -24.20
C TYR A 686 -2.38 -3.79 -23.39
N TYR A 687 -3.61 -3.50 -22.96
CA TYR A 687 -3.89 -2.38 -22.05
C TYR A 687 -4.01 -2.83 -20.60
N GLY A 688 -3.87 -4.12 -20.35
CA GLY A 688 -3.84 -4.69 -19.02
C GLY A 688 -5.20 -5.11 -18.48
N GLN A 689 -5.38 -5.03 -17.18
CA GLN A 689 -6.55 -5.60 -16.51
C GLN A 689 -7.18 -4.63 -15.51
N ASP A 690 -8.51 -4.79 -15.32
CA ASP A 690 -9.34 -4.01 -14.41
C ASP A 690 -10.55 -4.84 -13.93
N GLU A 691 -11.46 -4.22 -13.17
CA GLU A 691 -12.59 -4.87 -12.51
C GLU A 691 -13.89 -4.93 -13.35
N TYR A 692 -13.86 -4.77 -14.65
CA TYR A 692 -15.06 -4.74 -15.50
C TYR A 692 -15.80 -6.07 -15.59
N VAL A 693 -15.72 -6.92 -14.58
CA VAL A 693 -16.45 -8.18 -14.50
C VAL A 693 -17.13 -8.38 -13.14
N TYR A 694 -18.27 -9.05 -13.16
CA TYR A 694 -19.03 -9.36 -11.95
C TYR A 694 -19.81 -10.68 -12.10
N MET A 695 -20.07 -11.34 -10.98
CA MET A 695 -20.95 -12.51 -10.94
C MET A 695 -22.41 -12.07 -10.83
N ASP A 696 -23.28 -12.54 -11.74
CA ASP A 696 -24.70 -12.31 -11.65
C ASP A 696 -25.40 -13.25 -10.64
N GLY A 697 -26.72 -13.10 -10.49
CA GLY A 697 -27.48 -13.95 -9.55
C GLY A 697 -27.72 -15.40 -10.02
N GLU A 698 -27.36 -15.71 -11.28
CA GLU A 698 -27.55 -17.01 -11.91
C GLU A 698 -26.22 -17.82 -11.99
N GLY A 699 -25.11 -17.22 -11.56
CA GLY A 699 -23.78 -17.84 -11.56
C GLY A 699 -23.03 -17.64 -12.88
N ASN A 700 -23.31 -16.59 -13.61
CA ASN A 700 -22.56 -16.24 -14.79
C ASN A 700 -21.59 -15.10 -14.50
N LEU A 701 -20.39 -15.16 -15.04
CA LEU A 701 -19.45 -14.07 -15.09
C LEU A 701 -19.83 -13.14 -16.24
N CYS A 702 -20.15 -11.90 -15.92
CA CYS A 702 -20.64 -10.87 -16.83
C CYS A 702 -19.69 -9.69 -16.85
N SER A 703 -19.75 -8.84 -17.89
CA SER A 703 -19.01 -7.59 -17.95
C SER A 703 -19.94 -6.38 -17.90
N ASP A 704 -19.49 -5.33 -17.23
CA ASP A 704 -20.08 -3.98 -17.27
C ASP A 704 -19.19 -2.97 -18.01
N PHE A 705 -18.22 -3.44 -18.78
CA PHE A 705 -17.33 -2.62 -19.57
C PHE A 705 -18.10 -1.69 -20.51
N ASP A 706 -17.89 -0.40 -20.32
CA ASP A 706 -18.61 0.67 -21.03
C ASP A 706 -17.75 1.36 -22.11
N GLY A 707 -16.53 0.85 -22.38
CA GLY A 707 -15.59 1.38 -23.38
C GLY A 707 -14.73 2.52 -22.87
N GLN A 708 -14.76 2.79 -21.57
CA GLN A 708 -13.84 3.73 -20.96
C GLN A 708 -12.59 2.99 -20.43
N TRP A 709 -11.49 3.71 -20.37
CA TRP A 709 -10.23 3.22 -19.88
C TRP A 709 -9.46 4.35 -19.19
N VAL A 710 -8.40 4.02 -18.48
CA VAL A 710 -7.56 5.00 -17.78
C VAL A 710 -6.54 5.62 -18.74
N PHE A 711 -6.45 6.94 -18.74
CA PHE A 711 -5.56 7.72 -19.60
C PHE A 711 -4.73 8.69 -18.78
N LEU A 712 -3.45 8.81 -19.09
CA LEU A 712 -2.58 9.91 -18.65
C LEU A 712 -2.42 10.90 -19.80
N ASP A 713 -2.86 12.15 -19.63
CA ASP A 713 -2.77 13.23 -20.62
C ASP A 713 -3.21 12.81 -22.06
N GLY A 714 -4.25 11.99 -22.14
CA GLY A 714 -4.83 11.55 -23.39
C GLY A 714 -4.17 10.34 -24.04
N GLN A 715 -3.27 9.64 -23.35
CA GLN A 715 -2.74 8.34 -23.74
C GLN A 715 -3.27 7.26 -22.81
N PRO A 716 -3.75 6.11 -23.32
CA PRO A 716 -4.17 5.01 -22.45
C PRO A 716 -2.96 4.51 -21.64
N LEU A 717 -3.21 3.96 -20.49
CA LEU A 717 -2.19 3.29 -19.68
C LEU A 717 -2.37 1.78 -19.78
N ALA A 718 -1.28 1.03 -19.72
CA ALA A 718 -1.29 -0.40 -19.52
C ALA A 718 -1.42 -0.67 -18.02
N LEU A 719 -2.59 -1.15 -17.58
CA LEU A 719 -2.94 -1.26 -16.18
C LEU A 719 -2.55 -2.60 -15.59
N GLU A 720 -1.98 -2.54 -14.41
CA GLU A 720 -1.87 -3.66 -13.50
C GLU A 720 -2.46 -3.21 -12.16
N MET A 721 -3.50 -3.88 -11.71
CA MET A 721 -4.16 -3.60 -10.44
C MET A 721 -3.37 -4.27 -9.33
N THR A 722 -2.93 -3.50 -8.34
CA THR A 722 -2.06 -3.97 -7.26
C THR A 722 -2.81 -4.15 -5.94
N SER A 723 -3.81 -3.32 -5.68
CA SER A 723 -4.62 -3.40 -4.47
C SER A 723 -6.05 -2.95 -4.74
N LYS A 724 -6.97 -3.43 -3.94
CA LYS A 724 -8.38 -3.13 -4.08
C LYS A 724 -9.09 -3.13 -2.74
N THR A 725 -9.78 -2.04 -2.46
CA THR A 725 -10.61 -1.87 -1.28
C THR A 725 -12.02 -1.39 -1.65
N PRO A 726 -12.94 -1.31 -0.70
CA PRO A 726 -14.24 -0.71 -0.96
C PRO A 726 -14.18 0.74 -1.45
N SER A 727 -13.21 1.53 -1.00
CA SER A 727 -13.06 2.95 -1.31
C SER A 727 -12.05 3.25 -2.42
N CYS A 728 -11.09 2.34 -2.67
CA CYS A 728 -9.94 2.61 -3.54
C CYS A 728 -9.56 1.42 -4.41
N ILE A 729 -8.96 1.71 -5.58
CA ILE A 729 -8.21 0.74 -6.39
C ILE A 729 -6.84 1.34 -6.65
N GLU A 730 -5.80 0.58 -6.42
CA GLU A 730 -4.44 0.97 -6.74
C GLU A 730 -3.95 0.29 -8.00
N TYR A 731 -3.20 1.05 -8.79
CA TYR A 731 -2.67 0.60 -10.06
C TYR A 731 -1.19 0.95 -10.19
N ARG A 732 -0.50 0.14 -10.95
CA ARG A 732 0.77 0.51 -11.56
C ARG A 732 0.70 0.38 -13.08
N SER A 733 1.51 1.15 -13.78
CA SER A 733 1.62 1.10 -15.23
C SER A 733 3.08 1.21 -15.65
N HIS A 734 3.56 0.31 -16.51
CA HIS A 734 4.92 0.39 -17.04
C HIS A 734 5.11 1.66 -17.86
N VAL A 735 6.15 2.41 -17.56
CA VAL A 735 6.50 3.67 -18.23
C VAL A 735 8.02 3.81 -18.34
N LEU A 736 8.48 4.66 -19.27
CA LEU A 736 9.83 5.18 -19.20
C LEU A 736 9.80 6.54 -18.50
N TYR A 737 10.31 6.57 -17.27
CA TYR A 737 10.50 7.80 -16.50
C TYR A 737 11.87 8.40 -16.79
N ASN A 738 11.89 9.60 -17.36
CA ASN A 738 13.12 10.27 -17.81
C ASN A 738 14.05 9.35 -18.65
N GLY A 739 13.44 8.35 -19.34
CA GLY A 739 14.15 7.38 -20.18
C GLY A 739 14.61 6.10 -19.47
N ASN A 740 14.21 5.88 -18.23
CA ASN A 740 14.48 4.64 -17.48
C ASN A 740 13.18 3.88 -17.28
N ASP A 741 13.25 2.55 -17.28
CA ASP A 741 12.11 1.70 -17.01
C ASP A 741 11.62 1.90 -15.56
N ALA A 742 10.31 2.06 -15.42
CA ALA A 742 9.69 2.35 -14.14
C ALA A 742 8.20 1.96 -14.14
N TYR A 743 7.63 1.86 -12.94
CA TYR A 743 6.19 1.87 -12.75
C TYR A 743 5.71 3.28 -12.38
N LEU A 744 4.71 3.78 -13.08
CA LEU A 744 3.89 4.90 -12.61
C LEU A 744 2.86 4.35 -11.63
N LEU A 745 2.84 4.90 -10.41
CA LEU A 745 1.98 4.47 -9.32
C LEU A 745 0.84 5.46 -9.15
N PHE A 746 -0.38 4.96 -9.07
CA PHE A 746 -1.57 5.81 -8.90
C PHE A 746 -2.74 5.03 -8.30
N ALA A 747 -3.67 5.73 -7.72
CA ALA A 747 -4.86 5.18 -7.10
C ALA A 747 -6.13 5.82 -7.65
N TYR A 748 -7.23 5.08 -7.71
CA TYR A 748 -8.56 5.57 -8.03
C TYR A 748 -9.43 5.54 -6.79
N ASN A 749 -9.82 6.71 -6.30
CA ASN A 749 -10.74 6.83 -5.19
C ASN A 749 -12.18 6.71 -5.70
N ARG A 750 -12.91 5.68 -5.23
CA ARG A 750 -14.28 5.36 -5.67
C ARG A 750 -15.34 6.32 -5.13
N ASP A 751 -15.06 6.98 -4.00
CA ASP A 751 -16.00 7.90 -3.36
C ASP A 751 -15.96 9.29 -4.00
N THR A 752 -14.76 9.75 -4.39
CA THR A 752 -14.57 11.02 -5.08
C THR A 752 -14.65 10.89 -6.60
N GLU A 753 -14.50 9.69 -7.16
CA GLU A 753 -14.34 9.39 -8.59
C GLU A 753 -13.10 10.10 -9.19
N GLU A 754 -12.02 10.27 -8.41
CA GLU A 754 -10.79 10.96 -8.79
C GLU A 754 -9.58 10.04 -8.72
N PHE A 755 -8.55 10.35 -9.51
CA PHE A 755 -7.27 9.65 -9.48
C PHE A 755 -6.23 10.45 -8.71
N GLU A 756 -5.45 9.75 -7.90
CA GLU A 756 -4.28 10.26 -7.20
C GLU A 756 -3.01 9.67 -7.81
N ILE A 757 -2.06 10.51 -8.22
CA ILE A 757 -0.75 10.05 -8.70
C ILE A 757 0.18 9.99 -7.48
N ARG A 758 0.74 8.81 -7.19
CA ARG A 758 1.56 8.56 -6.00
C ARG A 758 3.06 8.73 -6.26
N GLY A 759 3.50 8.60 -7.49
CA GLY A 759 4.90 8.73 -7.87
C GLY A 759 5.34 7.72 -8.92
N VAL A 760 6.63 7.45 -8.92
CA VAL A 760 7.27 6.50 -9.84
C VAL A 760 8.22 5.60 -9.06
N SER A 761 8.18 4.30 -9.35
CA SER A 761 9.15 3.32 -8.84
C SER A 761 10.01 2.82 -10.00
N LEU A 762 11.33 2.99 -9.92
CA LEU A 762 12.25 2.52 -10.95
C LEU A 762 12.37 1.00 -10.90
N PHE A 763 12.51 0.38 -12.06
CA PHE A 763 12.86 -1.05 -12.11
C PHE A 763 14.24 -1.28 -11.51
N PRO A 764 14.44 -2.37 -10.76
CA PRO A 764 15.76 -2.77 -10.32
C PRO A 764 16.68 -2.94 -11.52
N THR A 765 17.89 -2.42 -11.40
CA THR A 765 18.85 -2.42 -12.52
C THR A 765 19.54 -3.76 -12.72
N ASN A 766 19.40 -4.70 -11.78
CA ASN A 766 20.06 -6.02 -11.79
C ASN A 766 19.09 -7.12 -11.36
N GLU A 767 19.27 -8.33 -11.91
CA GLU A 767 18.58 -9.54 -11.45
C GLU A 767 18.84 -9.84 -9.95
N GLU A 768 20.01 -9.43 -9.42
CA GLU A 768 20.37 -9.59 -8.00
C GLU A 768 19.61 -8.63 -7.07
N GLU A 769 19.19 -7.46 -7.53
CA GLU A 769 18.31 -6.56 -6.78
C GLU A 769 16.88 -7.11 -6.71
N GLN A 770 16.47 -7.92 -7.68
CA GLN A 770 15.20 -8.66 -7.66
C GLN A 770 15.18 -9.80 -6.63
N ASP A 771 16.35 -10.26 -6.18
CA ASP A 771 16.48 -11.34 -5.21
C ASP A 771 16.58 -10.85 -3.76
N ASN A 772 16.77 -9.54 -3.53
CA ASN A 772 16.75 -8.94 -2.20
C ASN A 772 15.30 -8.61 -1.78
N PHE A 773 14.81 -9.30 -0.75
CA PHE A 773 13.43 -9.17 -0.25
C PHE A 773 13.13 -7.84 0.44
N ILE A 774 14.12 -7.14 0.96
CA ILE A 774 13.97 -5.77 1.40
C ILE A 774 14.34 -4.88 0.23
N VAL A 775 13.40 -4.72 -0.65
CA VAL A 775 13.55 -3.81 -1.75
C VAL A 775 13.15 -2.44 -1.25
N ASP A 776 13.86 -1.51 -1.61
CA ASP A 776 13.73 -0.14 -2.03
C ASP A 776 12.30 0.46 -1.92
N THR A 777 11.63 0.19 -0.79
CA THR A 777 10.27 0.67 -0.54
C THR A 777 10.23 2.17 -0.27
N LYS A 778 11.31 2.78 0.22
CA LYS A 778 11.46 4.24 0.37
C LYS A 778 11.81 4.98 -0.94
N ASN A 779 11.96 4.27 -2.07
CA ASN A 779 12.38 4.86 -3.35
C ASN A 779 11.24 5.22 -4.31
N ASN A 780 10.06 5.50 -3.81
CA ASN A 780 9.03 6.14 -4.62
C ASN A 780 9.47 7.56 -4.97
N ILE A 781 9.83 7.74 -6.24
CA ILE A 781 10.29 9.03 -6.75
C ILE A 781 9.11 9.96 -6.91
N GLU A 782 9.19 11.13 -6.28
CA GLU A 782 8.24 12.21 -6.44
C GLU A 782 8.30 12.78 -7.86
N LEU A 783 7.13 12.93 -8.48
CA LEU A 783 7.05 13.55 -9.80
C LEU A 783 7.18 15.06 -9.70
N LYS A 784 8.09 15.61 -10.48
CA LYS A 784 8.37 17.06 -10.54
C LYS A 784 7.97 17.67 -11.89
N PRO A 785 7.71 18.99 -11.94
CA PRO A 785 7.47 19.67 -13.22
C PRO A 785 8.67 19.48 -14.16
N LYS A 786 8.38 19.10 -15.42
CA LYS A 786 9.31 18.79 -16.53
C LYS A 786 9.81 17.34 -16.56
N ASP A 787 9.52 16.51 -15.60
CA ASP A 787 9.74 15.07 -15.74
C ASP A 787 9.06 14.55 -16.98
N THR A 788 9.59 13.48 -17.53
CA THR A 788 9.04 12.91 -18.76
C THR A 788 8.61 11.47 -18.52
N ILE A 789 7.39 11.18 -18.97
CA ILE A 789 6.80 9.84 -18.90
C ILE A 789 6.46 9.40 -20.33
N VAL A 790 6.83 8.17 -20.66
CA VAL A 790 6.41 7.49 -21.89
C VAL A 790 5.70 6.21 -21.48
N PRO A 791 4.38 6.05 -21.70
CA PRO A 791 3.71 4.79 -21.45
C PRO A 791 4.32 3.65 -22.28
N VAL A 792 4.50 2.49 -21.69
CA VAL A 792 5.00 1.28 -22.34
C VAL A 792 3.89 0.24 -22.35
N TYR A 793 3.67 -0.38 -23.51
CA TYR A 793 2.62 -1.37 -23.69
C TYR A 793 3.21 -2.72 -24.05
N PRO A 794 2.93 -3.77 -23.30
CA PRO A 794 3.18 -5.12 -23.75
C PRO A 794 2.42 -5.38 -25.06
N ALA A 795 3.06 -6.02 -26.00
CA ALA A 795 2.46 -6.34 -27.29
C ALA A 795 2.93 -7.70 -27.81
N SER A 796 2.15 -8.31 -28.69
CA SER A 796 2.55 -9.49 -29.43
C SER A 796 2.19 -9.33 -30.91
N ASP A 797 3.01 -9.90 -31.79
CA ASP A 797 2.63 -10.03 -33.18
C ASP A 797 1.69 -11.25 -33.40
N PHE A 798 1.12 -11.37 -34.59
CA PHE A 798 0.23 -12.49 -34.90
C PHE A 798 0.94 -13.85 -35.02
N THR A 799 2.26 -13.91 -34.82
CA THR A 799 3.02 -15.14 -34.68
C THR A 799 3.26 -15.55 -33.23
N GLY A 800 2.83 -14.70 -32.27
CA GLY A 800 3.00 -14.90 -30.85
C GLY A 800 4.35 -14.42 -30.30
N MET A 801 5.12 -13.62 -31.06
CA MET A 801 6.35 -13.00 -30.55
C MET A 801 6.00 -11.78 -29.69
N ASN A 802 6.40 -11.80 -28.44
CA ASN A 802 6.19 -10.69 -27.51
C ASN A 802 7.26 -9.61 -27.69
N PHE A 803 6.83 -8.36 -27.55
CA PHE A 803 7.67 -7.16 -27.56
C PHE A 803 6.97 -6.02 -26.84
N GLU A 804 7.60 -4.88 -26.72
CA GLU A 804 7.03 -3.68 -26.09
C GLU A 804 6.90 -2.55 -27.10
N ILE A 805 5.88 -1.70 -26.87
CA ILE A 805 5.61 -0.52 -27.70
C ILE A 805 5.60 0.70 -26.80
N GLU A 806 6.43 1.67 -27.17
CA GLU A 806 6.45 2.97 -26.52
C GLU A 806 5.31 3.85 -27.03
N GLY A 807 4.61 4.50 -26.11
CA GLY A 807 3.66 5.57 -26.39
C GLY A 807 4.34 6.89 -26.73
N LYS A 808 3.59 7.97 -26.65
CA LYS A 808 4.15 9.31 -26.88
C LYS A 808 4.69 9.89 -25.58
N LYS A 809 5.83 10.57 -25.69
CA LYS A 809 6.45 11.27 -24.57
C LYS A 809 5.51 12.35 -24.01
N ILE A 810 5.23 12.28 -22.71
CA ILE A 810 4.50 13.25 -21.92
C ILE A 810 5.54 14.05 -21.13
N THR A 811 5.40 15.37 -21.08
CA THR A 811 6.18 16.22 -20.17
C THR A 811 5.28 16.60 -19.00
N PHE A 812 5.63 16.16 -17.82
CA PHE A 812 4.80 16.32 -16.64
C PHE A 812 4.71 17.80 -16.20
N SER A 813 3.55 18.20 -15.76
CA SER A 813 3.23 19.56 -15.33
C SER A 813 2.08 19.54 -14.33
N ALA A 814 1.83 20.64 -13.65
CA ALA A 814 0.68 20.80 -12.74
C ALA A 814 -0.69 20.59 -13.41
N SER A 815 -0.77 20.48 -14.73
CA SER A 815 -2.01 20.15 -15.46
C SER A 815 -2.09 18.70 -15.91
N SER A 816 -1.03 17.92 -15.71
CA SER A 816 -1.02 16.49 -16.02
C SER A 816 -1.95 15.76 -15.07
N ARG A 817 -2.75 14.86 -15.61
CA ARG A 817 -3.75 14.13 -14.84
C ARG A 817 -4.05 12.77 -15.45
N ILE A 818 -4.42 11.86 -14.58
CA ILE A 818 -5.04 10.60 -14.95
C ILE A 818 -6.56 10.80 -14.97
N GLU A 819 -7.24 10.26 -15.95
CA GLU A 819 -8.68 10.39 -16.12
C GLU A 819 -9.28 9.18 -16.85
N MET A 820 -10.53 8.83 -16.52
CA MET A 820 -11.31 7.88 -17.31
C MET A 820 -11.73 8.51 -18.64
N LYS A 821 -11.46 7.84 -19.75
CA LYS A 821 -11.74 8.31 -21.09
C LYS A 821 -12.19 7.20 -22.00
N ALA A 822 -13.07 7.51 -22.96
CA ALA A 822 -13.46 6.55 -23.97
C ALA A 822 -12.26 6.11 -24.82
N LEU A 823 -12.14 4.81 -25.02
CA LEU A 823 -11.17 4.22 -25.94
C LEU A 823 -11.40 4.72 -27.37
N GLN A 824 -10.34 4.77 -28.15
CA GLN A 824 -10.39 5.17 -29.55
C GLN A 824 -11.19 4.16 -30.38
N ASN A 825 -11.68 4.61 -31.54
CA ASN A 825 -12.34 3.70 -32.48
C ASN A 825 -11.35 2.59 -32.88
N GLY A 826 -11.80 1.36 -32.82
CA GLY A 826 -10.96 0.20 -33.09
C GLY A 826 -11.63 -1.11 -32.69
N TYR A 827 -10.96 -2.20 -33.00
CA TYR A 827 -11.33 -3.52 -32.52
C TYR A 827 -10.49 -3.86 -31.31
N TYR A 828 -11.17 -4.32 -30.26
CA TYR A 828 -10.53 -4.71 -29.02
C TYR A 828 -10.83 -6.17 -28.72
N LEU A 829 -9.85 -6.83 -28.15
CA LEU A 829 -9.94 -8.19 -27.65
C LEU A 829 -10.06 -8.14 -26.14
N ALA A 830 -11.00 -8.86 -25.58
CA ALA A 830 -11.14 -8.93 -24.13
C ALA A 830 -11.26 -10.38 -23.65
N MET A 831 -10.85 -10.60 -22.42
CA MET A 831 -11.00 -11.86 -21.69
C MET A 831 -11.45 -11.57 -20.27
N ALA A 832 -12.30 -12.43 -19.75
CA ALA A 832 -12.56 -12.49 -18.32
C ALA A 832 -11.68 -13.57 -17.71
N ASN A 833 -11.04 -13.26 -16.59
CA ASN A 833 -10.18 -14.19 -15.88
C ASN A 833 -10.80 -14.56 -14.54
N ILE A 834 -10.51 -15.78 -14.12
CA ILE A 834 -10.77 -16.26 -12.76
C ILE A 834 -9.44 -16.70 -12.15
N CYS A 835 -9.23 -16.38 -10.89
CA CYS A 835 -8.01 -16.76 -10.17
C CYS A 835 -8.33 -17.83 -9.13
N ASP A 836 -7.54 -18.89 -9.09
CA ASP A 836 -7.65 -19.89 -8.04
C ASP A 836 -7.11 -19.38 -6.67
N GLN A 837 -7.17 -20.21 -5.66
CA GLN A 837 -6.71 -19.89 -4.30
C GLN A 837 -5.22 -19.52 -4.20
N ARG A 838 -4.41 -19.88 -5.21
CA ARG A 838 -2.96 -19.60 -5.28
C ARG A 838 -2.67 -18.30 -6.04
N GLY A 839 -3.70 -17.69 -6.66
CA GLY A 839 -3.54 -16.56 -7.58
C GLY A 839 -3.24 -16.95 -9.03
N ASP A 840 -3.26 -18.27 -9.38
CA ASP A 840 -3.14 -18.68 -10.78
C ASP A 840 -4.37 -18.20 -11.57
N SER A 841 -4.13 -17.57 -12.70
CA SER A 841 -5.17 -16.97 -13.53
C SER A 841 -5.53 -17.86 -14.72
N TYR A 842 -6.83 -18.06 -14.92
CA TYR A 842 -7.39 -18.84 -16.03
C TYR A 842 -8.30 -17.95 -16.86
N SER A 843 -7.97 -17.78 -18.14
CA SER A 843 -8.65 -16.86 -19.04
C SER A 843 -9.79 -17.52 -19.81
N SER A 844 -10.89 -16.84 -19.96
CA SER A 844 -11.98 -17.23 -20.85
C SER A 844 -11.54 -17.21 -22.32
N LYS A 845 -12.37 -17.73 -23.21
CA LYS A 845 -12.21 -17.47 -24.66
C LYS A 845 -12.38 -15.99 -24.94
N VAL A 846 -11.61 -15.53 -25.92
CA VAL A 846 -11.54 -14.10 -26.30
C VAL A 846 -12.89 -13.62 -26.86
N ILE A 847 -13.26 -12.40 -26.49
CA ILE A 847 -14.44 -11.68 -26.90
C ILE A 847 -13.99 -10.44 -27.66
N GLY A 848 -14.68 -10.10 -28.77
CA GLY A 848 -14.38 -8.90 -29.54
C GLY A 848 -15.29 -7.73 -29.17
N TYR A 849 -14.72 -6.53 -29.10
CA TYR A 849 -15.43 -5.27 -29.01
C TYR A 849 -15.13 -4.40 -30.24
N ASP A 850 -16.15 -4.03 -31.02
CA ASP A 850 -16.07 -2.96 -32.02
C ASP A 850 -16.47 -1.63 -31.36
N ILE A 851 -15.50 -0.76 -31.16
CA ILE A 851 -15.73 0.60 -30.65
C ILE A 851 -15.71 1.55 -31.84
N SER A 852 -16.85 2.13 -32.15
CA SER A 852 -16.99 3.06 -33.27
C SER A 852 -17.98 4.19 -32.99
N GLY A 853 -17.53 5.44 -33.13
CA GLY A 853 -18.34 6.64 -32.90
C GLY A 853 -18.90 6.74 -31.48
N GLY A 854 -18.15 6.28 -30.47
CA GLY A 854 -18.55 6.25 -29.05
C GLY A 854 -19.61 5.19 -28.74
N LYS A 855 -19.79 4.21 -29.63
CA LYS A 855 -20.66 3.05 -29.41
C LYS A 855 -19.82 1.79 -29.33
N ILE A 856 -20.20 0.92 -28.43
CA ILE A 856 -19.58 -0.39 -28.21
C ILE A 856 -20.53 -1.44 -28.79
N LYS A 857 -19.96 -2.36 -29.53
CA LYS A 857 -20.66 -3.52 -30.04
C LYS A 857 -19.81 -4.78 -29.78
N LEU A 858 -20.40 -5.75 -29.12
CA LEU A 858 -19.80 -7.07 -28.98
C LEU A 858 -19.82 -7.83 -30.31
N CYS A 859 -18.71 -8.50 -30.58
CA CYS A 859 -18.52 -9.30 -31.79
C CYS A 859 -18.04 -10.69 -31.39
N GLU A 860 -18.60 -11.72 -32.05
CA GLU A 860 -17.95 -13.04 -32.00
C GLU A 860 -16.64 -12.98 -32.80
N ILE A 861 -15.57 -13.47 -32.22
CA ILE A 861 -14.28 -13.58 -32.91
C ILE A 861 -14.30 -14.88 -33.70
N ASN A 862 -13.94 -14.80 -34.98
CA ASN A 862 -13.74 -15.99 -35.79
C ASN A 862 -12.61 -16.84 -35.18
N PRO A 863 -12.87 -18.07 -34.72
CA PRO A 863 -11.86 -18.93 -34.11
C PRO A 863 -10.63 -19.22 -35.00
N ASP A 864 -10.76 -18.99 -36.30
CA ASP A 864 -9.63 -19.15 -37.23
C ASP A 864 -8.58 -18.01 -37.12
N PHE A 865 -8.89 -16.92 -36.40
CA PHE A 865 -7.96 -15.79 -36.15
C PHE A 865 -7.17 -15.91 -34.87
N VAL A 866 -7.67 -16.63 -33.90
CA VAL A 866 -6.95 -16.90 -32.64
C VAL A 866 -6.37 -18.30 -32.78
N GLY A 867 -5.07 -18.40 -32.96
CA GLY A 867 -4.40 -19.69 -33.10
C GLY A 867 -4.86 -20.67 -32.00
N THR A 868 -5.16 -21.90 -32.42
CA THR A 868 -5.83 -22.90 -31.60
C THR A 868 -4.99 -23.52 -30.48
N ASP A 869 -3.81 -22.96 -30.16
CA ASP A 869 -2.86 -23.50 -29.18
C ASP A 869 -2.27 -22.37 -28.30
N TYR A 870 -3.09 -21.82 -27.40
CA TYR A 870 -2.64 -21.09 -26.21
C TYR A 870 -3.42 -21.62 -25.02
#